data_c97393824351f57bc706ef2aa7294dfa
#
_entry.id   c97393824351f57bc706ef2aa7294dfa
#
_cell.length_a   1.000
_cell.length_b   1.000
_cell.length_c   1.000
_cell.angle_alpha   90.00
_cell.angle_beta   90.00
_cell.angle_gamma   90.00
#
_symmetry.space_group_name_H-M   'P 1'
#
loop_
_entity.id
_entity.type
_entity.pdbx_description
1 polymer ?
#
loop_
_entity_poly.entity_id
_entity_poly.type
_entity_poly.pdbx_seq_one_letter_code
_entity_poly.pdbx_strand_id
1 'polypeptide(L)'
;MYLRIMEIHPWSIRSTKLEKEHKRLQESLTSLGNGYMGMRGNFEETYSGDSHLGTYIGGVWFPDKTRVGWWKNGYPKYFGKAINALNYSKVAIYVDGQEVDLGKHVPTDFVLELDMHSGVLHRQFTLFGVQFRISKFLSVAQKELALIRWDITATDGKTHKVRIDAVIDADVKNEDANYEEKFWQVLARDVAADRGSIATQTVANPFGVDQFIVNAEQTFAGDFTATGHDSSDWRVTNRFEAEVGAAPETFEKRVIITTSRDYDGLAAVQKAGRDLSAKISGQNHADLLAAHEAGWKQRWDIADVVISGNDEAQQGIRFNLFQLFATYYGEDARLNIGPKGFTGEKYGGATYWDTEAYAVPLYLALAEPNVTRNLLKYRHNQLPQAQHNARQQGLAGALYPMVTFTGVECHNEWEITFEEIHRNGAIPYAIYNYTNYTGDDSYLAKEGLEVLVEVSRFWADRVHYSKRHGKYMIHGVTGPNEYENNINNNWYTNTLAAWVLQYTLEALQKHPRPDLNVSDAERGKWQDIIANMYYPEDKEQGIFVQHDGFLDKDIRPVSALSPDDLPLNQKWSWDKILRSPFIKQADVLQGIYFFGDRYTLDEKRRNFDYYEPMTVHESSLSPSIHAILAAELGKEAKAVEMYQRTARLDLDNYNNDTEDGLHITSMTGSWLAIVQGFAQMKTWGGTLSFAPFLPSDWTGYTFHINYRGRLIKIEVDGKNVTLRLLKGDALPLKLYGETLTLKDSHSAPLQKNG
;
A
#
# COMPACT_ATOMS: atom_id res chain seq x y z
N MET A 1 -20.29 13.77 5.14
CA MET A 1 -20.47 13.16 6.49
C MET A 1 -19.75 11.84 6.42
N TYR A 2 -18.69 11.63 7.22
CA TYR A 2 -17.97 10.36 7.17
C TYR A 2 -18.76 9.27 7.88
N LEU A 3 -18.49 8.03 7.54
CA LEU A 3 -19.13 6.86 8.11
C LEU A 3 -18.12 6.10 8.98
N ARG A 4 -18.22 6.29 10.30
CA ARG A 4 -17.43 5.55 11.28
C ARG A 4 -18.25 4.39 11.83
N ILE A 5 -17.80 3.16 11.61
CA ILE A 5 -18.46 1.94 12.09
C ILE A 5 -17.65 1.17 13.14
N MET A 6 -16.40 1.59 13.40
CA MET A 6 -15.51 0.97 14.38
C MET A 6 -15.32 1.86 15.61
N GLU A 7 -15.18 1.23 16.76
CA GLU A 7 -14.87 1.90 18.03
C GLU A 7 -13.44 2.47 18.02
N ILE A 8 -13.22 3.55 18.77
CA ILE A 8 -11.88 4.12 18.94
C ILE A 8 -11.16 3.32 20.03
N HIS A 9 -10.05 2.69 19.63
CA HIS A 9 -9.19 1.95 20.54
C HIS A 9 -7.74 1.99 20.05
N PRO A 10 -6.74 2.32 20.91
CA PRO A 10 -5.36 2.54 20.47
C PRO A 10 -4.68 1.36 19.78
N TRP A 11 -5.11 0.12 20.05
CA TRP A 11 -4.49 -1.09 19.51
C TRP A 11 -5.43 -2.03 18.77
N SER A 12 -6.71 -1.68 18.64
CA SER A 12 -7.63 -2.56 17.94
C SER A 12 -8.63 -1.82 17.05
N ILE A 13 -9.10 -2.54 16.04
CA ILE A 13 -10.23 -2.15 15.19
C ILE A 13 -11.40 -3.03 15.63
N ARG A 14 -12.33 -2.46 16.37
CA ARG A 14 -13.33 -3.21 17.12
C ARG A 14 -14.74 -2.71 16.83
N SER A 15 -15.68 -3.65 16.75
CA SER A 15 -17.13 -3.38 16.72
C SER A 15 -17.88 -4.43 17.53
N THR A 16 -18.87 -3.98 18.30
CA THR A 16 -19.82 -4.86 19.01
C THR A 16 -21.13 -5.05 18.26
N LYS A 17 -21.18 -4.57 17.00
CA LYS A 17 -22.35 -4.63 16.13
C LYS A 17 -22.01 -5.34 14.81
N LEU A 18 -22.88 -6.25 14.39
CA LEU A 18 -22.86 -6.81 13.04
C LEU A 18 -23.42 -5.78 12.06
N GLU A 19 -22.53 -5.17 11.28
CA GLU A 19 -22.87 -4.13 10.32
C GLU A 19 -23.38 -4.72 8.99
N LYS A 20 -24.63 -5.17 8.95
CA LYS A 20 -25.20 -5.81 7.75
C LYS A 20 -25.27 -4.88 6.53
N GLU A 21 -25.57 -3.59 6.75
CA GLU A 21 -25.64 -2.58 5.68
C GLU A 21 -24.27 -2.10 5.21
N HIS A 22 -23.24 -2.25 6.06
CA HIS A 22 -21.86 -1.83 5.80
C HIS A 22 -20.88 -3.01 5.95
N LYS A 23 -21.34 -4.22 5.63
CA LYS A 23 -20.56 -5.44 5.79
C LYS A 23 -19.26 -5.41 5.02
N ARG A 24 -19.29 -4.94 3.77
CA ARG A 24 -18.10 -4.83 2.93
C ARG A 24 -17.07 -3.85 3.50
N LEU A 25 -17.51 -2.74 4.08
CA LEU A 25 -16.64 -1.80 4.79
C LEU A 25 -16.01 -2.46 6.03
N GLN A 26 -16.80 -3.17 6.82
CA GLN A 26 -16.31 -3.91 7.99
C GLN A 26 -15.25 -4.96 7.59
N GLU A 27 -15.46 -5.67 6.48
CA GLU A 27 -14.51 -6.64 5.92
C GLU A 27 -13.19 -6.01 5.46
N SER A 28 -13.24 -4.84 4.83
CA SER A 28 -12.02 -4.09 4.45
C SER A 28 -11.22 -3.70 5.69
N LEU A 29 -11.87 -3.10 6.69
CA LEU A 29 -11.21 -2.58 7.90
C LEU A 29 -10.59 -3.68 8.77
N THR A 30 -11.04 -4.93 8.64
CA THR A 30 -10.53 -6.07 9.39
C THR A 30 -9.74 -7.05 8.52
N SER A 31 -9.16 -6.56 7.43
CA SER A 31 -8.30 -7.35 6.55
C SER A 31 -7.00 -7.77 7.23
N LEU A 32 -6.53 -8.96 6.89
CA LEU A 32 -5.27 -9.54 7.33
C LEU A 32 -4.30 -9.74 6.17
N GLY A 33 -3.01 -9.75 6.46
CA GLY A 33 -1.96 -10.06 5.51
C GLY A 33 -0.63 -10.37 6.19
N ASN A 34 0.28 -10.99 5.44
CA ASN A 34 1.62 -11.32 5.92
C ASN A 34 2.72 -11.08 4.85
N GLY A 35 2.41 -10.30 3.81
CA GLY A 35 3.33 -10.04 2.71
C GLY A 35 3.37 -11.13 1.63
N TYR A 36 2.97 -12.35 1.94
CA TYR A 36 2.86 -13.47 1.01
C TYR A 36 1.45 -13.68 0.50
N MET A 37 0.48 -13.57 1.41
CA MET A 37 -0.95 -13.64 1.13
C MET A 37 -1.71 -12.69 2.04
N GLY A 38 -2.96 -12.41 1.67
CA GLY A 38 -3.86 -11.64 2.50
C GLY A 38 -5.32 -11.96 2.21
N MET A 39 -6.18 -11.51 3.09
CA MET A 39 -7.62 -11.71 2.97
C MET A 39 -8.39 -10.60 3.65
N ARG A 40 -9.57 -10.33 3.12
CA ARG A 40 -10.55 -9.46 3.77
C ARG A 40 -11.06 -10.12 5.06
N GLY A 41 -11.61 -9.34 5.96
CA GLY A 41 -12.21 -9.83 7.21
C GLY A 41 -13.53 -10.58 7.00
N ASN A 42 -13.61 -11.43 5.97
CA ASN A 42 -14.77 -12.25 5.70
C ASN A 42 -15.03 -13.26 6.83
N PHE A 43 -16.31 -13.58 7.04
CA PHE A 43 -16.67 -14.64 7.97
C PHE A 43 -16.34 -16.01 7.38
N GLU A 44 -15.97 -16.94 8.23
CA GLU A 44 -15.63 -18.30 7.84
C GLU A 44 -16.87 -19.13 7.56
N GLU A 45 -17.91 -18.99 8.39
CA GLU A 45 -19.20 -19.67 8.24
C GLU A 45 -20.06 -19.02 7.15
N THR A 46 -21.13 -19.70 6.78
CA THR A 46 -22.11 -19.21 5.81
C THR A 46 -22.62 -17.83 6.19
N TYR A 47 -22.59 -16.91 5.24
CA TYR A 47 -23.21 -15.59 5.34
C TYR A 47 -24.00 -15.30 4.06
N SER A 48 -25.33 -15.31 4.15
CA SER A 48 -26.23 -15.12 3.01
C SER A 48 -26.54 -13.65 2.67
N GLY A 49 -26.01 -12.70 3.44
CA GLY A 49 -26.11 -11.27 3.18
C GLY A 49 -25.09 -10.78 2.15
N ASP A 50 -25.06 -9.48 1.89
CA ASP A 50 -24.06 -8.86 1.03
C ASP A 50 -22.66 -8.94 1.66
N SER A 51 -21.68 -9.36 0.87
CA SER A 51 -20.29 -9.58 1.29
C SER A 51 -19.36 -9.54 0.07
N HIS A 52 -18.18 -8.98 0.23
CA HIS A 52 -17.14 -9.05 -0.79
C HIS A 52 -16.06 -10.04 -0.36
N LEU A 53 -16.14 -11.26 -0.88
CA LEU A 53 -15.13 -12.29 -0.61
C LEU A 53 -13.81 -11.92 -1.27
N GLY A 54 -12.72 -11.91 -0.51
CA GLY A 54 -11.40 -11.61 -1.02
C GLY A 54 -10.29 -12.39 -0.34
N THR A 55 -9.60 -13.21 -1.13
CA THR A 55 -8.37 -13.92 -0.76
C THR A 55 -7.35 -13.68 -1.87
N TYR A 56 -6.19 -13.14 -1.52
CA TYR A 56 -5.20 -12.71 -2.51
C TYR A 56 -3.83 -13.31 -2.19
N ILE A 57 -3.10 -13.71 -3.25
CA ILE A 57 -1.75 -14.26 -3.14
C ILE A 57 -0.77 -13.29 -3.80
N GLY A 58 0.27 -12.90 -3.10
CA GLY A 58 1.26 -11.94 -3.59
C GLY A 58 1.87 -12.34 -4.92
N GLY A 59 1.79 -11.44 -5.93
CA GLY A 59 2.32 -11.66 -7.27
C GLY A 59 1.54 -12.65 -8.14
N VAL A 60 0.37 -13.13 -7.69
CA VAL A 60 -0.57 -13.92 -8.50
C VAL A 60 -1.62 -12.99 -9.08
N TRP A 61 -1.74 -12.97 -10.41
CA TRP A 61 -2.56 -12.02 -11.13
C TRP A 61 -3.05 -12.61 -12.46
N PHE A 62 -3.94 -11.90 -13.17
CA PHE A 62 -4.44 -12.32 -14.47
C PHE A 62 -4.49 -11.14 -15.45
N PRO A 63 -4.09 -11.34 -16.73
CA PRO A 63 -4.25 -10.37 -17.80
C PRO A 63 -5.68 -10.44 -18.34
N ASP A 64 -6.59 -9.65 -17.77
CA ASP A 64 -7.97 -9.58 -18.24
C ASP A 64 -8.07 -8.79 -19.55
N LYS A 65 -9.03 -9.11 -20.40
CA LYS A 65 -9.29 -8.38 -21.63
C LYS A 65 -9.73 -6.96 -21.32
N THR A 66 -9.21 -5.97 -22.05
CA THR A 66 -9.66 -4.59 -21.95
C THR A 66 -11.09 -4.43 -22.51
N ARG A 67 -11.84 -3.46 -22.00
CA ARG A 67 -13.16 -3.07 -22.56
C ARG A 67 -12.96 -2.01 -23.64
N VAL A 68 -12.29 -2.39 -24.73
CA VAL A 68 -11.90 -1.46 -25.78
C VAL A 68 -13.05 -1.17 -26.72
N GLY A 69 -13.50 0.07 -26.80
CA GLY A 69 -14.33 0.55 -27.91
C GLY A 69 -13.51 0.88 -29.15
N TRP A 70 -12.31 1.43 -28.96
CA TRP A 70 -11.37 1.79 -30.01
C TRP A 70 -9.92 1.71 -29.50
N TRP A 71 -9.23 0.62 -29.85
CA TRP A 71 -7.83 0.46 -29.50
C TRP A 71 -6.93 1.40 -30.34
N LYS A 72 -5.98 2.08 -29.69
CA LYS A 72 -5.00 2.94 -30.33
C LYS A 72 -3.61 2.34 -30.15
N ASN A 73 -2.71 2.61 -31.09
CA ASN A 73 -1.32 2.18 -30.97
C ASN A 73 -0.68 2.78 -29.71
N GLY A 74 0.00 1.95 -28.92
CA GLY A 74 0.58 2.33 -27.63
C GLY A 74 -0.33 2.07 -26.41
N TYR A 75 -1.60 1.72 -26.62
CA TYR A 75 -2.46 1.28 -25.52
C TYR A 75 -2.01 -0.07 -24.95
N PRO A 76 -2.24 -0.32 -23.65
CA PRO A 76 -2.06 -1.64 -23.06
C PRO A 76 -2.86 -2.71 -23.79
N LYS A 77 -2.29 -3.91 -23.92
CA LYS A 77 -2.96 -5.05 -24.58
C LYS A 77 -3.95 -5.76 -23.69
N TYR A 78 -3.80 -5.63 -22.37
CA TYR A 78 -4.64 -6.26 -21.35
C TYR A 78 -4.69 -5.38 -20.11
N PHE A 79 -5.70 -5.64 -19.29
CA PHE A 79 -5.80 -5.05 -17.97
C PHE A 79 -5.31 -6.05 -16.92
N GLY A 80 -4.17 -5.78 -16.27
CA GLY A 80 -3.65 -6.61 -15.19
C GLY A 80 -4.49 -6.50 -13.94
N LYS A 81 -4.95 -7.64 -13.42
CA LYS A 81 -5.79 -7.70 -12.22
C LYS A 81 -5.22 -8.63 -11.16
N ALA A 82 -5.18 -8.15 -9.92
CA ALA A 82 -5.12 -9.05 -8.78
C ALA A 82 -6.40 -9.89 -8.76
N ILE A 83 -6.26 -11.20 -8.55
CA ILE A 83 -7.39 -12.10 -8.65
C ILE A 83 -7.72 -12.74 -7.31
N ASN A 84 -9.02 -12.86 -7.05
CA ASN A 84 -9.54 -13.59 -5.92
C ASN A 84 -9.15 -15.07 -6.07
N ALA A 85 -8.38 -15.58 -5.11
CA ALA A 85 -7.94 -16.96 -5.08
C ALA A 85 -8.94 -17.84 -4.32
N LEU A 86 -8.71 -19.16 -4.34
CA LEU A 86 -9.58 -20.11 -3.64
C LEU A 86 -9.85 -19.71 -2.17
N ASN A 87 -11.12 -19.85 -1.74
CA ASN A 87 -11.53 -19.55 -0.38
C ASN A 87 -11.21 -20.75 0.52
N TYR A 88 -10.11 -20.66 1.23
CA TYR A 88 -9.63 -21.70 2.13
C TYR A 88 -10.10 -21.51 3.58
N SER A 89 -10.70 -20.37 3.92
CA SER A 89 -11.21 -20.13 5.28
C SER A 89 -12.60 -20.72 5.53
N LYS A 90 -13.32 -21.02 4.46
CA LYS A 90 -14.74 -21.41 4.48
C LYS A 90 -15.04 -22.62 5.37
N VAL A 91 -16.09 -22.50 6.15
CA VAL A 91 -16.76 -23.59 6.87
C VAL A 91 -18.28 -23.47 6.73
N ALA A 92 -19.01 -24.57 6.91
CA ALA A 92 -20.43 -24.54 7.22
C ALA A 92 -20.62 -25.15 8.61
N ILE A 93 -21.28 -24.42 9.51
CA ILE A 93 -21.47 -24.82 10.91
C ILE A 93 -22.95 -25.10 11.14
N TYR A 94 -23.26 -26.19 11.83
CA TYR A 94 -24.62 -26.59 12.19
C TYR A 94 -24.70 -26.87 13.69
N VAL A 95 -25.71 -26.32 14.34
CA VAL A 95 -26.08 -26.62 15.75
C VAL A 95 -27.39 -27.36 15.74
N ASP A 96 -27.41 -28.59 16.23
CA ASP A 96 -28.61 -29.48 16.23
C ASP A 96 -29.29 -29.55 14.84
N GLY A 97 -28.49 -29.51 13.78
CA GLY A 97 -28.97 -29.55 12.40
C GLY A 97 -29.37 -28.19 11.79
N GLN A 98 -29.36 -27.11 12.58
CA GLN A 98 -29.61 -25.74 12.09
C GLN A 98 -28.35 -25.07 11.66
N GLU A 99 -28.33 -24.52 10.44
CA GLU A 99 -27.15 -23.83 9.86
C GLU A 99 -26.93 -22.47 10.56
N VAL A 100 -25.70 -22.23 10.93
CA VAL A 100 -25.23 -20.93 11.44
C VAL A 100 -25.01 -19.99 10.25
N ASP A 101 -25.95 -19.06 10.05
CA ASP A 101 -25.93 -18.04 8.99
C ASP A 101 -26.30 -16.67 9.59
N LEU A 102 -25.29 -15.83 9.80
CA LEU A 102 -25.50 -14.51 10.40
C LEU A 102 -26.17 -13.51 9.43
N GLY A 103 -26.31 -13.84 8.17
CA GLY A 103 -27.15 -13.10 7.23
C GLY A 103 -28.63 -13.27 7.54
N LYS A 104 -29.05 -14.47 7.95
CA LYS A 104 -30.44 -14.84 8.29
C LYS A 104 -30.77 -14.64 9.76
N HIS A 105 -29.83 -14.92 10.64
CA HIS A 105 -30.03 -14.92 12.09
C HIS A 105 -29.35 -13.72 12.74
N VAL A 106 -29.94 -13.24 13.85
CA VAL A 106 -29.37 -12.17 14.66
C VAL A 106 -28.62 -12.79 15.84
N PRO A 107 -27.31 -12.68 15.90
CA PRO A 107 -26.53 -13.19 17.02
C PRO A 107 -26.69 -12.29 18.26
N THR A 108 -26.43 -12.84 19.45
CA THR A 108 -26.13 -12.05 20.64
C THR A 108 -24.64 -12.06 20.93
N ASP A 109 -24.19 -11.17 21.82
CA ASP A 109 -22.80 -11.07 22.29
C ASP A 109 -21.79 -10.93 21.15
N PHE A 110 -22.19 -10.26 20.05
CA PHE A 110 -21.33 -10.09 18.90
C PHE A 110 -20.18 -9.13 19.20
N VAL A 111 -18.96 -9.59 18.93
CA VAL A 111 -17.73 -8.79 18.95
C VAL A 111 -16.89 -9.19 17.75
N LEU A 112 -16.39 -8.20 17.03
CA LEU A 112 -15.36 -8.35 15.98
C LEU A 112 -14.21 -7.43 16.35
N GLU A 113 -13.01 -7.95 16.42
CA GLU A 113 -11.83 -7.20 16.84
C GLU A 113 -10.57 -7.65 16.09
N LEU A 114 -9.98 -6.77 15.32
CA LEU A 114 -8.62 -6.93 14.81
C LEU A 114 -7.66 -6.36 15.86
N ASP A 115 -6.95 -7.23 16.55
CA ASP A 115 -5.85 -6.84 17.42
C ASP A 115 -4.61 -6.58 16.57
N MET A 116 -4.25 -5.30 16.41
CA MET A 116 -3.11 -4.88 15.62
C MET A 116 -1.76 -5.18 16.28
N HIS A 117 -1.74 -5.34 17.61
CA HIS A 117 -0.52 -5.65 18.33
C HIS A 117 -0.04 -7.08 18.03
N SER A 118 -0.96 -8.04 18.04
CA SER A 118 -0.69 -9.45 17.77
C SER A 118 -0.89 -9.85 16.31
N GLY A 119 -1.61 -9.05 15.51
CA GLY A 119 -1.97 -9.40 14.13
C GLY A 119 -3.02 -10.51 14.03
N VAL A 120 -3.91 -10.60 15.01
CA VAL A 120 -4.96 -11.62 15.11
C VAL A 120 -6.34 -10.98 14.98
N LEU A 121 -7.20 -11.57 14.13
CA LEU A 121 -8.60 -11.20 14.02
C LEU A 121 -9.43 -12.11 14.92
N HIS A 122 -10.10 -11.51 15.90
CA HIS A 122 -10.99 -12.17 16.84
C HIS A 122 -12.44 -11.89 16.48
N ARG A 123 -13.30 -12.90 16.66
CA ARG A 123 -14.72 -12.75 16.53
C ARG A 123 -15.42 -13.61 17.57
N GLN A 124 -16.48 -13.07 18.21
CA GLN A 124 -17.33 -13.78 19.14
C GLN A 124 -18.78 -13.52 18.81
N PHE A 125 -19.62 -14.53 18.96
CA PHE A 125 -21.06 -14.39 18.92
C PHE A 125 -21.74 -15.62 19.58
N THR A 126 -22.99 -15.44 19.98
CA THR A 126 -23.85 -16.52 20.50
C THR A 126 -25.04 -16.70 19.56
N LEU A 127 -25.29 -17.96 19.16
CA LEU A 127 -26.44 -18.34 18.34
C LEU A 127 -26.88 -19.76 18.70
N PHE A 128 -28.20 -20.01 18.73
CA PHE A 128 -28.81 -21.32 19.05
C PHE A 128 -28.33 -21.93 20.38
N GLY A 129 -28.09 -21.09 21.41
CA GLY A 129 -27.59 -21.54 22.70
C GLY A 129 -26.10 -21.87 22.76
N VAL A 130 -25.36 -21.64 21.70
CA VAL A 130 -23.91 -21.91 21.57
C VAL A 130 -23.14 -20.62 21.32
N GLN A 131 -22.11 -20.41 22.10
CA GLN A 131 -21.14 -19.32 21.88
C GLN A 131 -19.96 -19.82 21.05
N PHE A 132 -19.62 -19.05 20.03
CA PHE A 132 -18.44 -19.25 19.16
C PHE A 132 -17.44 -18.14 19.46
N ARG A 133 -16.19 -18.50 19.75
CA ARG A 133 -15.04 -17.61 19.78
C ARG A 133 -14.09 -18.06 18.70
N ILE A 134 -13.77 -17.17 17.78
CA ILE A 134 -12.99 -17.46 16.60
C ILE A 134 -11.76 -16.59 16.63
N SER A 135 -10.59 -17.16 16.38
CA SER A 135 -9.35 -16.44 16.16
C SER A 135 -8.73 -16.86 14.82
N LYS A 136 -8.26 -15.87 14.06
CA LYS A 136 -7.68 -16.09 12.73
C LYS A 136 -6.44 -15.24 12.54
N PHE A 137 -5.38 -15.84 12.01
CA PHE A 137 -4.18 -15.11 11.59
C PHE A 137 -3.52 -15.73 10.36
N LEU A 138 -2.84 -14.89 9.60
CA LEU A 138 -1.91 -15.27 8.54
C LEU A 138 -0.49 -15.17 9.13
N SER A 139 0.19 -16.29 9.25
CA SER A 139 1.44 -16.34 10.03
C SER A 139 2.55 -15.51 9.37
N VAL A 140 3.16 -14.61 10.14
CA VAL A 140 4.37 -13.89 9.73
C VAL A 140 5.67 -14.66 10.01
N ALA A 141 5.58 -15.73 10.79
CA ALA A 141 6.70 -16.63 11.06
C ALA A 141 6.82 -17.76 10.03
N GLN A 142 5.67 -18.23 9.50
CA GLN A 142 5.57 -19.22 8.44
C GLN A 142 4.61 -18.68 7.38
N LYS A 143 5.13 -17.99 6.39
CA LYS A 143 4.35 -17.19 5.42
C LYS A 143 3.24 -17.96 4.67
N GLU A 144 3.40 -19.25 4.49
CA GLU A 144 2.43 -20.11 3.81
C GLU A 144 1.27 -20.54 4.70
N LEU A 145 1.33 -20.30 6.03
CA LEU A 145 0.34 -20.77 7.00
C LEU A 145 -0.77 -19.74 7.25
N ALA A 146 -2.02 -20.14 7.03
CA ALA A 146 -3.22 -19.54 7.60
C ALA A 146 -3.77 -20.46 8.71
N LEU A 147 -4.09 -19.90 9.87
CA LEU A 147 -4.63 -20.63 11.00
C LEU A 147 -5.92 -20.01 11.49
N ILE A 148 -6.95 -20.85 11.66
CA ILE A 148 -8.26 -20.44 12.18
C ILE A 148 -8.65 -21.42 13.30
N ARG A 149 -9.03 -20.87 14.45
CA ARG A 149 -9.41 -21.65 15.62
C ARG A 149 -10.78 -21.20 16.11
N TRP A 150 -11.61 -22.16 16.45
CA TRP A 150 -12.90 -22.00 17.12
C TRP A 150 -12.82 -22.62 18.52
N ASP A 151 -13.21 -21.85 19.54
CA ASP A 151 -13.53 -22.35 20.89
C ASP A 151 -15.05 -22.22 21.06
N ILE A 152 -15.72 -23.35 21.23
CA ILE A 152 -17.18 -23.47 21.12
C ILE A 152 -17.75 -23.97 22.44
N THR A 153 -18.73 -23.26 22.99
CA THR A 153 -19.27 -23.54 24.33
C THR A 153 -20.79 -23.38 24.35
N ALA A 154 -21.53 -24.32 24.95
CA ALA A 154 -22.96 -24.15 25.20
C ALA A 154 -23.20 -23.16 26.35
N THR A 155 -24.14 -22.24 26.18
CA THR A 155 -24.42 -21.15 27.14
C THR A 155 -25.79 -21.25 27.78
N ASP A 156 -26.65 -22.17 27.33
CA ASP A 156 -28.02 -22.35 27.79
C ASP A 156 -28.20 -23.51 28.80
N GLY A 157 -27.09 -24.12 29.21
CA GLY A 157 -27.08 -25.24 30.15
C GLY A 157 -27.44 -26.61 29.55
N LYS A 158 -27.54 -26.69 28.21
CA LYS A 158 -27.78 -27.94 27.48
C LYS A 158 -26.49 -28.40 26.77
N THR A 159 -26.56 -29.63 26.25
CA THR A 159 -25.54 -30.13 25.31
C THR A 159 -26.12 -30.04 23.90
N HIS A 160 -25.31 -29.54 22.98
CA HIS A 160 -25.68 -29.37 21.58
C HIS A 160 -24.77 -30.20 20.68
N LYS A 161 -25.35 -30.83 19.67
CA LYS A 161 -24.56 -31.46 18.61
C LYS A 161 -24.10 -30.40 17.62
N VAL A 162 -22.78 -30.15 17.55
CA VAL A 162 -22.20 -29.21 16.61
C VAL A 162 -21.48 -29.98 15.48
N ARG A 163 -21.81 -29.65 14.24
CA ARG A 163 -21.13 -30.14 13.04
C ARG A 163 -20.42 -29.00 12.34
N ILE A 164 -19.18 -29.24 11.91
CA ILE A 164 -18.37 -28.32 11.10
C ILE A 164 -17.98 -29.05 9.80
N ASP A 165 -18.39 -28.49 8.68
CA ASP A 165 -17.97 -28.89 7.34
C ASP A 165 -16.87 -27.89 6.92
N ALA A 166 -15.60 -28.31 6.99
CA ALA A 166 -14.44 -27.50 6.61
C ALA A 166 -14.19 -27.62 5.11
N VAL A 167 -14.24 -26.51 4.41
CA VAL A 167 -14.25 -26.46 2.93
C VAL A 167 -13.06 -25.67 2.40
N ILE A 168 -12.39 -26.18 1.36
CA ILE A 168 -11.65 -25.33 0.42
C ILE A 168 -12.53 -25.19 -0.81
N ASP A 169 -12.88 -23.95 -1.16
CA ASP A 169 -13.78 -23.62 -2.26
C ASP A 169 -13.01 -22.88 -3.35
N ALA A 170 -12.82 -23.52 -4.48
CA ALA A 170 -12.16 -22.94 -5.65
C ALA A 170 -13.17 -22.33 -6.66
N ASP A 171 -14.48 -22.38 -6.36
CA ASP A 171 -15.53 -21.73 -7.14
C ASP A 171 -15.59 -20.22 -6.80
N VAL A 172 -14.55 -19.51 -7.18
CA VAL A 172 -14.37 -18.08 -6.92
C VAL A 172 -14.23 -17.31 -8.21
N LYS A 173 -14.62 -16.04 -8.17
CA LYS A 173 -14.49 -15.09 -9.28
C LYS A 173 -14.17 -13.71 -8.76
N ASN A 174 -13.63 -12.86 -9.61
CA ASN A 174 -13.54 -11.43 -9.35
C ASN A 174 -14.88 -10.76 -9.63
N GLU A 175 -15.28 -9.82 -8.77
CA GLU A 175 -16.43 -8.94 -9.07
C GLU A 175 -16.09 -7.94 -10.19
N ASP A 176 -14.81 -7.54 -10.31
CA ASP A 176 -14.34 -6.58 -11.30
C ASP A 176 -13.92 -7.22 -12.64
N ALA A 177 -14.15 -8.51 -12.86
CA ALA A 177 -13.87 -9.18 -14.14
C ALA A 177 -14.62 -8.47 -15.29
N ASN A 178 -13.88 -8.03 -16.32
CA ASN A 178 -14.44 -7.19 -17.37
C ASN A 178 -15.57 -7.85 -18.17
N TYR A 179 -15.53 -9.17 -18.28
CA TYR A 179 -16.52 -9.98 -19.02
C TYR A 179 -17.10 -11.09 -18.15
N GLU A 180 -17.08 -10.95 -16.83
CA GLU A 180 -17.60 -11.90 -15.84
C GLU A 180 -16.96 -13.29 -15.91
N GLU A 181 -15.76 -13.40 -16.48
CA GLU A 181 -15.04 -14.66 -16.65
C GLU A 181 -14.49 -15.16 -15.30
N LYS A 182 -14.42 -16.48 -15.15
CA LYS A 182 -13.64 -17.12 -14.10
C LYS A 182 -12.19 -17.23 -14.55
N PHE A 183 -11.26 -16.82 -13.70
CA PHE A 183 -9.84 -16.84 -14.00
C PHE A 183 -9.13 -18.14 -13.61
N TRP A 184 -9.84 -19.08 -12.99
CA TRP A 184 -9.29 -20.31 -12.45
C TRP A 184 -9.85 -21.57 -13.09
N GLN A 185 -9.03 -22.63 -13.13
CA GLN A 185 -9.41 -24.02 -13.37
C GLN A 185 -8.81 -24.91 -12.28
N VAL A 186 -9.47 -25.98 -11.91
CA VAL A 186 -8.98 -26.97 -10.94
C VAL A 186 -8.11 -27.99 -11.67
N LEU A 187 -6.88 -28.19 -11.18
CA LEU A 187 -5.94 -29.19 -11.71
C LEU A 187 -6.00 -30.52 -10.96
N ALA A 188 -6.12 -30.45 -9.64
CA ALA A 188 -6.08 -31.63 -8.78
C ALA A 188 -6.87 -31.42 -7.49
N ARG A 189 -7.39 -32.50 -6.95
CA ARG A 189 -8.07 -32.55 -5.65
C ARG A 189 -7.64 -33.84 -4.94
N ASP A 190 -7.45 -33.76 -3.63
CA ASP A 190 -7.27 -34.93 -2.78
C ASP A 190 -7.95 -34.67 -1.44
N VAL A 191 -8.62 -35.68 -0.89
CA VAL A 191 -9.29 -35.56 0.41
C VAL A 191 -9.25 -36.89 1.14
N ALA A 192 -8.91 -36.85 2.42
CA ALA A 192 -8.97 -37.94 3.36
C ALA A 192 -9.65 -37.49 4.63
N ALA A 193 -9.82 -38.34 5.63
CA ALA A 193 -10.54 -37.98 6.87
C ALA A 193 -9.92 -36.79 7.63
N ASP A 194 -8.61 -36.68 7.58
CA ASP A 194 -7.78 -35.74 8.35
C ASP A 194 -7.16 -34.60 7.54
N ARG A 195 -7.41 -34.57 6.22
CA ARG A 195 -6.83 -33.59 5.30
C ARG A 195 -7.65 -33.40 4.03
N GLY A 196 -7.46 -32.26 3.38
CA GLY A 196 -7.99 -32.00 2.05
C GLY A 196 -7.12 -31.02 1.28
N SER A 197 -7.03 -31.17 -0.04
CA SER A 197 -6.29 -30.22 -0.87
C SER A 197 -6.95 -29.96 -2.22
N ILE A 198 -6.77 -28.74 -2.73
CA ILE A 198 -7.11 -28.34 -4.11
C ILE A 198 -5.92 -27.57 -4.68
N ALA A 199 -5.52 -27.96 -5.88
CA ALA A 199 -4.61 -27.18 -6.72
C ALA A 199 -5.39 -26.55 -7.87
N THR A 200 -5.30 -25.24 -7.99
CA THR A 200 -5.88 -24.45 -9.08
C THR A 200 -4.79 -23.89 -9.98
N GLN A 201 -5.14 -23.59 -11.23
CA GLN A 201 -4.28 -22.84 -12.14
C GLN A 201 -5.09 -21.72 -12.80
N THR A 202 -4.47 -20.58 -13.05
CA THR A 202 -5.10 -19.55 -13.88
C THR A 202 -5.35 -20.09 -15.27
N VAL A 203 -6.48 -19.72 -15.87
CA VAL A 203 -6.81 -20.17 -17.24
C VAL A 203 -5.80 -19.63 -18.25
N ALA A 204 -5.69 -20.26 -19.40
CA ALA A 204 -4.83 -19.79 -20.47
C ALA A 204 -5.29 -18.41 -20.96
N ASN A 205 -4.34 -17.58 -21.36
CA ASN A 205 -4.59 -16.23 -21.85
C ASN A 205 -3.93 -16.03 -23.23
N PRO A 206 -4.48 -15.15 -24.08
CA PRO A 206 -3.93 -14.90 -25.42
C PRO A 206 -2.72 -13.95 -25.44
N PHE A 207 -2.28 -13.48 -24.27
CA PHE A 207 -1.27 -12.41 -24.14
C PHE A 207 0.15 -12.95 -23.89
N GLY A 208 0.31 -14.27 -23.73
CA GLY A 208 1.60 -14.90 -23.44
C GLY A 208 2.08 -14.68 -22.02
N VAL A 209 1.18 -14.36 -21.09
CA VAL A 209 1.48 -14.28 -19.66
C VAL A 209 1.45 -15.68 -19.06
N ASP A 210 2.43 -15.97 -18.20
CA ASP A 210 2.54 -17.26 -17.53
C ASP A 210 1.32 -17.55 -16.66
N GLN A 211 0.94 -18.83 -16.61
CA GLN A 211 -0.13 -19.31 -15.74
C GLN A 211 0.43 -19.57 -14.32
N PHE A 212 -0.35 -19.19 -13.31
CA PHE A 212 -0.01 -19.44 -11.91
C PHE A 212 -0.73 -20.67 -11.39
N ILE A 213 -0.01 -21.52 -10.66
CA ILE A 213 -0.59 -22.62 -9.87
C ILE A 213 -0.65 -22.18 -8.41
N VAL A 214 -1.79 -22.35 -7.77
CA VAL A 214 -2.01 -22.14 -6.34
C VAL A 214 -2.61 -23.41 -5.76
N ASN A 215 -1.94 -23.97 -4.74
CA ASN A 215 -2.40 -25.13 -4.00
C ASN A 215 -2.72 -24.73 -2.56
N ALA A 216 -3.88 -25.12 -2.07
CA ALA A 216 -4.24 -25.02 -0.66
C ALA A 216 -4.37 -26.44 -0.09
N GLU A 217 -3.76 -26.67 1.07
CA GLU A 217 -3.83 -27.92 1.82
C GLU A 217 -4.32 -27.65 3.23
N GLN A 218 -5.47 -28.24 3.62
CA GLN A 218 -6.04 -28.10 4.95
C GLN A 218 -5.77 -29.33 5.81
N THR A 219 -5.43 -29.12 7.06
CA THR A 219 -5.32 -30.10 8.13
C THR A 219 -6.00 -29.58 9.40
N PHE A 220 -6.23 -30.43 10.36
CA PHE A 220 -7.10 -30.12 11.49
C PHE A 220 -6.49 -30.56 12.82
N ALA A 221 -6.88 -29.86 13.91
CA ALA A 221 -6.56 -30.23 15.28
C ALA A 221 -7.76 -29.85 16.18
N GLY A 222 -7.80 -30.38 17.40
CA GLY A 222 -8.82 -30.09 18.39
C GLY A 222 -9.64 -31.32 18.81
N ASP A 223 -10.81 -31.07 19.38
CA ASP A 223 -11.61 -32.08 20.08
C ASP A 223 -12.71 -32.71 19.19
N PHE A 224 -12.95 -32.16 18.01
CA PHE A 224 -13.96 -32.63 17.07
C PHE A 224 -13.52 -33.92 16.36
N THR A 225 -14.44 -34.85 16.24
CA THR A 225 -14.22 -36.14 15.59
C THR A 225 -14.58 -36.07 14.10
N ALA A 226 -13.72 -36.58 13.23
CA ALA A 226 -13.99 -36.68 11.80
C ALA A 226 -15.12 -37.69 11.53
N THR A 227 -16.16 -37.27 10.78
CA THR A 227 -17.34 -38.07 10.47
C THR A 227 -17.54 -38.32 8.99
N GLY A 228 -16.78 -37.66 8.13
CA GLY A 228 -16.85 -37.87 6.69
C GLY A 228 -16.00 -36.89 5.89
N HIS A 229 -15.91 -37.16 4.60
CA HIS A 229 -15.25 -36.25 3.64
C HIS A 229 -15.86 -36.49 2.26
N ASP A 230 -15.81 -35.45 1.41
CA ASP A 230 -16.20 -35.56 0.01
C ASP A 230 -15.47 -34.52 -0.86
N SER A 231 -15.59 -34.66 -2.17
CA SER A 231 -15.10 -33.68 -3.13
C SER A 231 -16.09 -33.51 -4.28
N SER A 232 -16.17 -32.28 -4.79
CA SER A 232 -16.89 -31.92 -6.00
C SER A 232 -15.93 -31.27 -6.99
N ASP A 233 -16.43 -30.80 -8.13
CA ASP A 233 -15.56 -30.21 -9.17
C ASP A 233 -14.71 -29.02 -8.68
N TRP A 234 -15.21 -28.27 -7.72
CA TRP A 234 -14.58 -27.05 -7.23
C TRP A 234 -14.26 -27.06 -5.73
N ARG A 235 -14.61 -28.14 -5.01
CA ARG A 235 -14.53 -28.17 -3.54
C ARG A 235 -13.99 -29.47 -3.02
N VAL A 236 -13.29 -29.36 -1.88
CA VAL A 236 -13.06 -30.49 -0.95
C VAL A 236 -13.65 -30.13 0.40
N THR A 237 -14.29 -31.10 1.06
CA THR A 237 -14.97 -30.94 2.33
C THR A 237 -14.54 -32.02 3.30
N ASN A 238 -14.15 -31.63 4.51
CA ASN A 238 -13.95 -32.52 5.65
C ASN A 238 -15.01 -32.22 6.71
N ARG A 239 -15.71 -33.24 7.23
CA ARG A 239 -16.77 -33.11 8.23
C ARG A 239 -16.33 -33.58 9.58
N PHE A 240 -16.70 -32.78 10.59
CA PHE A 240 -16.37 -33.03 11.98
C PHE A 240 -17.60 -32.80 12.86
N GLU A 241 -17.72 -33.57 13.93
CA GLU A 241 -18.81 -33.42 14.90
C GLU A 241 -18.29 -33.49 16.35
N ALA A 242 -18.95 -32.77 17.23
CA ALA A 242 -18.74 -32.85 18.68
C ALA A 242 -20.03 -32.61 19.43
N GLU A 243 -20.13 -33.17 20.65
CA GLU A 243 -21.15 -32.81 21.64
C GLU A 243 -20.61 -31.66 22.49
N VAL A 244 -21.15 -30.48 22.33
CA VAL A 244 -20.69 -29.25 22.99
C VAL A 244 -21.53 -28.96 24.22
N GLY A 245 -20.89 -28.97 25.40
CA GLY A 245 -21.49 -28.62 26.66
C GLY A 245 -20.94 -27.31 27.26
N ALA A 246 -20.98 -27.22 28.61
CA ALA A 246 -20.45 -26.04 29.32
C ALA A 246 -18.92 -25.91 29.29
N ALA A 247 -18.19 -26.99 29.03
CA ALA A 247 -16.77 -26.93 28.75
C ALA A 247 -16.53 -26.56 27.27
N PRO A 248 -15.53 -25.74 26.95
CA PRO A 248 -15.23 -25.41 25.57
C PRO A 248 -14.67 -26.62 24.81
N GLU A 249 -15.22 -26.88 23.64
CA GLU A 249 -14.65 -27.79 22.63
C GLU A 249 -13.92 -26.97 21.58
N THR A 250 -12.73 -27.45 21.16
CA THR A 250 -11.89 -26.72 20.21
C THR A 250 -11.90 -27.37 18.83
N PHE A 251 -11.91 -26.53 17.80
CA PHE A 251 -11.69 -26.93 16.41
C PHE A 251 -10.66 -26.00 15.79
N GLU A 252 -9.64 -26.55 15.15
CA GLU A 252 -8.58 -25.76 14.49
C GLU A 252 -8.42 -26.23 13.06
N LYS A 253 -8.44 -25.27 12.13
CA LYS A 253 -8.18 -25.45 10.71
C LYS A 253 -6.84 -24.79 10.36
N ARG A 254 -5.90 -25.55 9.87
CA ARG A 254 -4.58 -25.11 9.40
C ARG A 254 -4.53 -25.25 7.90
N VAL A 255 -4.21 -24.17 7.20
CA VAL A 255 -4.13 -24.20 5.74
C VAL A 255 -2.75 -23.74 5.30
N ILE A 256 -2.11 -24.55 4.46
CA ILE A 256 -0.84 -24.23 3.80
C ILE A 256 -1.12 -23.85 2.36
N ILE A 257 -0.64 -22.67 1.96
CA ILE A 257 -0.72 -22.16 0.59
C ILE A 257 0.66 -22.25 -0.06
N THR A 258 0.74 -22.93 -1.20
CA THR A 258 1.97 -23.01 -2.01
C THR A 258 1.68 -22.66 -3.46
N THR A 259 2.66 -22.08 -4.15
CA THR A 259 2.43 -21.54 -5.50
C THR A 259 3.57 -21.87 -6.47
N SER A 260 3.27 -21.81 -7.77
CA SER A 260 4.27 -21.93 -8.84
C SER A 260 5.26 -20.76 -8.90
N ARG A 261 5.06 -19.70 -8.11
CA ARG A 261 6.05 -18.64 -7.97
C ARG A 261 7.31 -19.10 -7.20
N ASP A 262 7.13 -20.10 -6.34
CA ASP A 262 8.23 -20.63 -5.48
C ASP A 262 8.64 -22.04 -5.86
N TYR A 263 7.77 -22.82 -6.54
CA TYR A 263 7.98 -24.23 -6.86
C TYR A 263 7.62 -24.52 -8.31
N ASP A 264 8.46 -25.25 -9.03
CA ASP A 264 8.29 -25.49 -10.46
C ASP A 264 7.31 -26.66 -10.75
N GLY A 265 6.15 -26.30 -11.27
CA GLY A 265 5.11 -27.22 -11.71
C GLY A 265 4.25 -27.82 -10.57
N LEU A 266 3.13 -28.44 -10.97
CA LEU A 266 2.10 -28.95 -10.06
C LEU A 266 2.64 -29.91 -9.00
N ALA A 267 3.48 -30.87 -9.41
CA ALA A 267 3.99 -31.90 -8.50
C ALA A 267 4.87 -31.29 -7.38
N ALA A 268 5.71 -30.30 -7.72
CA ALA A 268 6.57 -29.63 -6.74
C ALA A 268 5.75 -28.73 -5.80
N VAL A 269 4.76 -27.98 -6.33
CA VAL A 269 3.83 -27.15 -5.54
C VAL A 269 3.07 -28.00 -4.52
N GLN A 270 2.49 -29.14 -4.95
CA GLN A 270 1.77 -30.05 -4.05
C GLN A 270 2.70 -30.73 -3.03
N LYS A 271 3.91 -31.15 -3.46
CA LYS A 271 4.87 -31.74 -2.54
C LYS A 271 5.25 -30.76 -1.43
N ALA A 272 5.56 -29.52 -1.78
CA ALA A 272 5.87 -28.48 -0.81
C ALA A 272 4.72 -28.25 0.18
N GLY A 273 3.47 -28.20 -0.31
CA GLY A 273 2.27 -28.10 0.53
C GLY A 273 2.21 -29.23 1.57
N ARG A 274 2.35 -30.48 1.13
CA ARG A 274 2.36 -31.66 2.04
C ARG A 274 3.50 -31.63 3.05
N ASP A 275 4.73 -31.31 2.60
CA ASP A 275 5.90 -31.27 3.48
C ASP A 275 5.74 -30.20 4.58
N LEU A 276 5.24 -29.01 4.21
CA LEU A 276 4.95 -27.92 5.15
C LEU A 276 3.80 -28.28 6.10
N SER A 277 2.71 -28.86 5.59
CA SER A 277 1.59 -29.35 6.40
C SER A 277 2.05 -30.37 7.44
N ALA A 278 2.88 -31.35 7.05
CA ALA A 278 3.43 -32.34 7.94
C ALA A 278 4.32 -31.71 9.04
N LYS A 279 5.12 -30.71 8.70
CA LYS A 279 5.92 -29.95 9.66
C LYS A 279 5.06 -29.18 10.68
N ILE A 280 3.97 -28.57 10.23
CA ILE A 280 3.08 -27.76 11.06
C ILE A 280 2.17 -28.63 11.93
N SER A 281 1.73 -29.79 11.45
CA SER A 281 0.83 -30.68 12.20
C SER A 281 1.43 -31.18 13.52
N GLY A 282 2.76 -31.26 13.61
CA GLY A 282 3.48 -31.62 14.85
C GLY A 282 3.61 -30.51 15.89
N GLN A 283 3.17 -29.28 15.58
CA GLN A 283 3.27 -28.12 16.47
C GLN A 283 1.92 -27.85 17.17
N ASN A 284 1.96 -27.40 18.42
CA ASN A 284 0.73 -26.99 19.11
C ASN A 284 0.34 -25.56 18.74
N HIS A 285 -0.92 -25.21 19.01
CA HIS A 285 -1.47 -23.89 18.74
C HIS A 285 -0.68 -22.75 19.40
N ALA A 286 -0.31 -22.94 20.68
CA ALA A 286 0.36 -21.88 21.44
C ALA A 286 1.72 -21.53 20.86
N ASP A 287 2.48 -22.52 20.36
CA ASP A 287 3.79 -22.29 19.74
C ASP A 287 3.67 -21.57 18.40
N LEU A 288 2.65 -21.92 17.58
CA LEU A 288 2.38 -21.25 16.30
C LEU A 288 1.95 -19.79 16.51
N LEU A 289 1.07 -19.54 17.47
CA LEU A 289 0.62 -18.20 17.84
C LEU A 289 1.78 -17.38 18.40
N ALA A 290 2.55 -17.92 19.35
CA ALA A 290 3.68 -17.20 19.95
C ALA A 290 4.75 -16.80 18.89
N ALA A 291 5.02 -17.66 17.92
CA ALA A 291 5.93 -17.34 16.82
C ALA A 291 5.39 -16.20 15.94
N HIS A 292 4.08 -16.20 15.64
CA HIS A 292 3.40 -15.13 14.92
C HIS A 292 3.46 -13.80 15.69
N GLU A 293 3.10 -13.81 16.97
CA GLU A 293 3.12 -12.62 17.85
C GLU A 293 4.53 -12.04 17.98
N ALA A 294 5.55 -12.91 18.10
CA ALA A 294 6.95 -12.47 18.14
C ALA A 294 7.38 -11.75 16.85
N GLY A 295 6.89 -12.19 15.69
CA GLY A 295 7.12 -11.53 14.42
C GLY A 295 6.47 -10.14 14.33
N TRP A 296 5.25 -9.99 14.83
CA TRP A 296 4.61 -8.66 14.93
C TRP A 296 5.30 -7.77 15.96
N LYS A 297 5.65 -8.31 17.13
CA LYS A 297 6.40 -7.56 18.14
C LYS A 297 7.70 -6.99 17.58
N GLN A 298 8.46 -7.78 16.81
CA GLN A 298 9.68 -7.30 16.18
C GLN A 298 9.45 -6.10 15.25
N ARG A 299 8.33 -6.09 14.52
CA ARG A 299 7.94 -4.97 13.67
C ARG A 299 7.59 -3.75 14.51
N TRP A 300 6.76 -3.91 15.54
CA TRP A 300 6.34 -2.83 16.43
C TRP A 300 7.46 -2.23 17.26
N ASP A 301 8.48 -2.99 17.65
CA ASP A 301 9.62 -2.49 18.44
C ASP A 301 10.34 -1.30 17.76
N ILE A 302 10.24 -1.17 16.42
CA ILE A 302 10.82 -0.07 15.66
C ILE A 302 9.73 0.87 15.13
N ALA A 303 8.65 0.31 14.61
CA ALA A 303 7.68 1.07 13.82
C ALA A 303 6.63 1.81 14.65
N ASP A 304 6.40 1.43 15.91
CA ASP A 304 5.35 2.06 16.70
C ASP A 304 5.57 3.57 16.84
N VAL A 305 4.52 4.31 16.57
CA VAL A 305 4.41 5.74 16.85
C VAL A 305 3.43 5.91 17.99
N VAL A 306 3.92 6.40 19.13
CA VAL A 306 3.08 6.65 20.31
C VAL A 306 2.62 8.10 20.28
N ILE A 307 1.30 8.31 20.28
CA ILE A 307 0.66 9.63 20.41
C ILE A 307 -0.07 9.68 21.74
N SER A 308 0.20 10.72 22.52
CA SER A 308 -0.45 10.95 23.81
C SER A 308 -1.48 12.07 23.71
N GLY A 309 -2.63 11.90 24.33
CA GLY A 309 -3.68 12.90 24.41
C GLY A 309 -4.73 12.85 23.29
N ASN A 310 -4.55 11.96 22.28
CA ASN A 310 -5.51 11.81 21.16
C ASN A 310 -5.60 10.35 20.69
N ASP A 311 -6.57 9.62 21.17
CA ASP A 311 -6.76 8.19 20.84
C ASP A 311 -7.20 7.96 19.39
N GLU A 312 -7.89 8.91 18.75
CA GLU A 312 -8.25 8.82 17.33
C GLU A 312 -7.00 8.88 16.44
N ALA A 313 -6.10 9.81 16.74
CA ALA A 313 -4.83 9.95 16.06
C ALA A 313 -3.95 8.70 16.28
N GLN A 314 -3.94 8.18 17.51
CA GLN A 314 -3.18 6.98 17.87
C GLN A 314 -3.69 5.74 17.14
N GLN A 315 -5.01 5.53 17.09
CA GLN A 315 -5.60 4.41 16.34
C GLN A 315 -5.27 4.52 14.85
N GLY A 316 -5.37 5.71 14.28
CA GLY A 316 -5.13 5.96 12.87
C GLY A 316 -3.72 5.57 12.43
N ILE A 317 -2.69 6.06 13.14
CA ILE A 317 -1.29 5.75 12.78
C ILE A 317 -0.97 4.25 12.93
N ARG A 318 -1.43 3.59 14.01
CA ARG A 318 -1.18 2.16 14.20
C ARG A 318 -1.93 1.30 13.17
N PHE A 319 -3.17 1.65 12.84
CA PHE A 319 -3.91 0.97 11.77
C PHE A 319 -3.18 1.05 10.43
N ASN A 320 -2.69 2.23 10.07
CA ASN A 320 -1.99 2.43 8.82
C ASN A 320 -0.66 1.65 8.77
N LEU A 321 0.12 1.68 9.83
CA LEU A 321 1.37 0.92 9.91
C LEU A 321 1.12 -0.59 9.90
N PHE A 322 0.07 -1.07 10.60
CA PHE A 322 -0.31 -2.47 10.60
C PHE A 322 -0.62 -2.95 9.17
N GLN A 323 -1.49 -2.24 8.46
CA GLN A 323 -1.92 -2.64 7.12
C GLN A 323 -0.77 -2.57 6.08
N LEU A 324 0.13 -1.59 6.21
CA LEU A 324 1.33 -1.51 5.39
C LEU A 324 2.22 -2.74 5.58
N PHE A 325 2.53 -3.12 6.81
CA PHE A 325 3.38 -4.27 7.10
C PHE A 325 2.69 -5.62 6.86
N ALA A 326 1.38 -5.68 6.95
CA ALA A 326 0.59 -6.83 6.50
C ALA A 326 0.68 -7.02 4.98
N THR A 327 0.81 -5.93 4.21
CA THR A 327 0.92 -5.96 2.75
C THR A 327 2.35 -6.25 2.28
N TYR A 328 3.35 -5.61 2.88
CA TYR A 328 4.74 -5.73 2.46
C TYR A 328 5.69 -5.54 3.64
N TYR A 329 6.60 -6.49 3.81
CA TYR A 329 7.69 -6.39 4.79
C TYR A 329 9.08 -6.63 4.18
N GLY A 330 9.17 -6.79 2.85
CA GLY A 330 10.42 -6.66 2.09
C GLY A 330 11.26 -7.90 1.90
N GLU A 331 10.72 -9.09 2.10
CA GLU A 331 11.47 -10.35 1.96
C GLU A 331 11.63 -10.79 0.50
N ASP A 332 10.71 -10.42 -0.39
CA ASP A 332 10.65 -10.86 -1.79
C ASP A 332 10.82 -9.69 -2.76
N ALA A 333 11.97 -9.63 -3.46
CA ALA A 333 12.25 -8.62 -4.48
C ALA A 333 11.41 -8.77 -5.77
N ARG A 334 10.57 -9.82 -5.87
CA ARG A 334 9.60 -10.01 -6.97
C ARG A 334 8.25 -9.35 -6.66
N LEU A 335 8.08 -8.76 -5.47
CA LEU A 335 6.85 -8.13 -5.00
C LEU A 335 7.05 -6.63 -4.79
N ASN A 336 5.94 -5.91 -4.82
CA ASN A 336 5.87 -4.49 -4.53
C ASN A 336 4.57 -4.16 -3.78
N ILE A 337 4.35 -2.88 -3.46
CA ILE A 337 3.18 -2.44 -2.70
C ILE A 337 2.13 -1.94 -3.69
N GLY A 338 1.02 -2.66 -3.79
CA GLY A 338 -0.13 -2.20 -4.57
C GLY A 338 -1.01 -1.22 -3.78
N PRO A 339 -1.71 -0.28 -4.45
CA PRO A 339 -2.55 0.72 -3.79
C PRO A 339 -3.61 0.13 -2.85
N LYS A 340 -4.21 -1.00 -3.19
CA LYS A 340 -5.17 -1.72 -2.35
C LYS A 340 -4.56 -2.92 -1.60
N GLY A 341 -3.30 -3.27 -1.85
CA GLY A 341 -2.63 -4.40 -1.23
C GLY A 341 -3.41 -5.71 -1.38
N PHE A 342 -3.71 -6.38 -0.26
CA PHE A 342 -4.49 -7.61 -0.20
C PHE A 342 -5.95 -7.38 0.26
N THR A 343 -6.47 -6.18 0.15
CA THR A 343 -7.75 -5.80 0.77
C THR A 343 -8.88 -5.61 -0.23
N GLY A 344 -8.60 -5.70 -1.53
CA GLY A 344 -9.59 -5.55 -2.60
C GLY A 344 -9.04 -5.85 -3.98
N GLU A 345 -9.93 -5.98 -4.95
CA GLU A 345 -9.61 -6.33 -6.34
C GLU A 345 -9.14 -5.10 -7.13
N LYS A 346 -9.78 -3.95 -6.91
CA LYS A 346 -9.44 -2.69 -7.59
C LYS A 346 -8.04 -2.23 -7.19
N TYR A 347 -7.14 -2.06 -8.16
CA TYR A 347 -5.74 -1.66 -7.97
C TYR A 347 -4.94 -2.58 -7.03
N GLY A 348 -5.50 -3.70 -6.59
CA GLY A 348 -4.85 -4.62 -5.66
C GLY A 348 -3.64 -5.30 -6.29
N GLY A 349 -2.49 -5.33 -5.61
CA GLY A 349 -1.29 -6.05 -6.02
C GLY A 349 -0.51 -5.47 -7.20
N ALA A 350 -1.10 -4.60 -8.01
CA ALA A 350 -0.41 -3.91 -9.10
C ALA A 350 0.47 -2.78 -8.57
N THR A 351 1.61 -2.55 -9.20
CA THR A 351 2.56 -1.51 -8.80
C THR A 351 2.25 -0.19 -9.50
N TYR A 352 2.24 0.89 -8.72
CA TYR A 352 2.14 2.28 -9.15
C TYR A 352 3.38 3.07 -8.70
N TRP A 353 3.45 4.37 -9.03
CA TRP A 353 4.52 5.27 -8.58
C TRP A 353 4.47 5.59 -7.07
N ASP A 354 3.38 5.23 -6.43
CA ASP A 354 3.12 5.45 -5.00
C ASP A 354 4.23 4.88 -4.12
N THR A 355 4.75 3.72 -4.48
CA THR A 355 5.84 3.07 -3.74
C THR A 355 7.07 3.96 -3.68
N GLU A 356 7.51 4.48 -4.83
CA GLU A 356 8.71 5.29 -4.94
C GLU A 356 8.52 6.68 -4.32
N ALA A 357 7.35 7.29 -4.53
CA ALA A 357 7.08 8.65 -4.10
C ALA A 357 6.74 8.76 -2.61
N TYR A 358 6.07 7.76 -2.04
CA TYR A 358 5.50 7.83 -0.68
C TYR A 358 6.01 6.73 0.25
N ALA A 359 6.09 5.47 -0.21
CA ALA A 359 6.41 4.36 0.67
C ALA A 359 7.91 4.25 0.99
N VAL A 360 8.79 4.49 0.02
CA VAL A 360 10.24 4.37 0.20
C VAL A 360 10.76 5.14 1.41
N PRO A 361 10.41 6.42 1.65
CA PRO A 361 10.88 7.14 2.83
C PRO A 361 10.52 6.49 4.16
N LEU A 362 9.34 5.88 4.26
CA LEU A 362 8.90 5.15 5.45
C LEU A 362 9.74 3.88 5.66
N TYR A 363 9.87 3.06 4.63
CA TYR A 363 10.64 1.80 4.74
C TYR A 363 12.12 2.03 4.99
N LEU A 364 12.71 3.11 4.48
CA LEU A 364 14.09 3.53 4.81
C LEU A 364 14.27 3.76 6.32
N ALA A 365 13.27 4.32 6.96
CA ALA A 365 13.33 4.66 8.39
C ALA A 365 12.95 3.49 9.32
N LEU A 366 12.00 2.65 8.91
CA LEU A 366 11.37 1.66 9.79
C LEU A 366 11.81 0.22 9.53
N ALA A 367 12.46 -0.06 8.41
CA ALA A 367 12.90 -1.41 8.05
C ALA A 367 14.42 -1.48 7.86
N GLU A 368 14.96 -2.68 7.74
CA GLU A 368 16.35 -2.88 7.36
C GLU A 368 16.59 -2.39 5.92
N PRO A 369 17.78 -1.86 5.58
CA PRO A 369 18.06 -1.27 4.27
C PRO A 369 17.81 -2.21 3.08
N ASN A 370 17.94 -3.54 3.28
CA ASN A 370 17.67 -4.53 2.24
C ASN A 370 16.20 -4.56 1.81
N VAL A 371 15.26 -4.18 2.65
CA VAL A 371 13.82 -4.10 2.34
C VAL A 371 13.59 -3.05 1.24
N THR A 372 14.09 -1.84 1.45
CA THR A 372 14.00 -0.79 0.42
C THR A 372 14.83 -1.14 -0.81
N ARG A 373 16.00 -1.75 -0.64
CA ARG A 373 16.81 -2.24 -1.76
C ARG A 373 16.06 -3.27 -2.61
N ASN A 374 15.24 -4.13 -2.01
CA ASN A 374 14.37 -5.06 -2.74
C ASN A 374 13.31 -4.32 -3.58
N LEU A 375 12.72 -3.24 -3.08
CA LEU A 375 11.81 -2.39 -3.86
C LEU A 375 12.51 -1.77 -5.08
N LEU A 376 13.77 -1.31 -4.92
CA LEU A 376 14.58 -0.81 -6.04
C LEU A 376 14.94 -1.92 -7.02
N LYS A 377 15.32 -3.11 -6.55
CA LYS A 377 15.60 -4.28 -7.39
C LYS A 377 14.39 -4.72 -8.20
N TYR A 378 13.19 -4.63 -7.64
CA TYR A 378 11.96 -4.90 -8.36
C TYR A 378 11.89 -4.09 -9.66
N ARG A 379 12.17 -2.79 -9.60
CA ARG A 379 12.21 -1.93 -10.78
C ARG A 379 13.40 -2.25 -11.71
N HIS A 380 14.58 -2.48 -11.15
CA HIS A 380 15.74 -2.87 -11.98
C HIS A 380 15.48 -4.16 -12.75
N ASN A 381 14.88 -5.18 -12.13
CA ASN A 381 14.53 -6.44 -12.77
C ASN A 381 13.56 -6.27 -13.95
N GLN A 382 12.79 -5.18 -13.97
CA GLN A 382 11.82 -4.83 -15.01
C GLN A 382 12.37 -3.86 -16.06
N LEU A 383 13.66 -3.51 -16.03
CA LEU A 383 14.25 -2.57 -16.98
C LEU A 383 14.05 -2.97 -18.45
N PRO A 384 14.18 -4.25 -18.84
CA PRO A 384 13.91 -4.66 -20.24
C PRO A 384 12.44 -4.40 -20.66
N GLN A 385 11.49 -4.57 -19.76
CA GLN A 385 10.07 -4.29 -20.01
C GLN A 385 9.81 -2.77 -20.09
N ALA A 386 10.47 -1.98 -19.28
CA ALA A 386 10.40 -0.52 -19.36
C ALA A 386 10.97 0.00 -20.69
N GLN A 387 12.06 -0.60 -21.19
CA GLN A 387 12.58 -0.32 -22.54
C GLN A 387 11.58 -0.74 -23.64
N HIS A 388 10.89 -1.87 -23.46
CA HIS A 388 9.80 -2.27 -24.36
C HIS A 388 8.67 -1.24 -24.37
N ASN A 389 8.22 -0.76 -23.20
CA ASN A 389 7.16 0.26 -23.10
C ASN A 389 7.56 1.56 -23.83
N ALA A 390 8.81 2.02 -23.69
CA ALA A 390 9.32 3.19 -24.42
C ALA A 390 9.22 2.98 -25.93
N ARG A 391 9.69 1.83 -26.44
CA ARG A 391 9.60 1.50 -27.87
C ARG A 391 8.16 1.45 -28.39
N GLN A 392 7.20 0.98 -27.58
CA GLN A 392 5.78 1.00 -27.95
C GLN A 392 5.24 2.43 -28.16
N GLN A 393 5.83 3.41 -27.49
CA GLN A 393 5.52 4.84 -27.66
C GLN A 393 6.39 5.50 -28.74
N GLY A 394 7.27 4.75 -29.42
CA GLY A 394 8.21 5.30 -30.40
C GLY A 394 9.36 6.10 -29.77
N LEU A 395 9.72 5.80 -28.53
CA LEU A 395 10.72 6.53 -27.75
C LEU A 395 11.92 5.64 -27.39
N ALA A 396 13.08 6.28 -27.22
CA ALA A 396 14.30 5.66 -26.74
C ALA A 396 14.28 5.42 -25.23
N GLY A 397 15.28 4.69 -24.75
CA GLY A 397 15.49 4.44 -23.32
C GLY A 397 14.42 3.59 -22.68
N ALA A 398 14.07 3.89 -21.44
CA ALA A 398 13.10 3.14 -20.66
C ALA A 398 11.97 4.03 -20.15
N LEU A 399 10.72 3.60 -20.35
CA LEU A 399 9.50 4.17 -19.74
C LEU A 399 8.90 3.12 -18.82
N TYR A 400 9.04 3.29 -17.55
CA TYR A 400 8.36 2.43 -16.58
C TYR A 400 6.83 2.59 -16.70
N PRO A 401 6.07 1.51 -16.52
CA PRO A 401 4.62 1.56 -16.67
C PRO A 401 3.96 2.38 -15.56
N MET A 402 2.78 2.91 -15.84
CA MET A 402 1.92 3.49 -14.82
C MET A 402 1.44 2.42 -13.85
N VAL A 403 0.97 1.29 -14.39
CA VAL A 403 0.47 0.15 -13.64
C VAL A 403 1.10 -1.14 -14.15
N THR A 404 1.59 -1.97 -13.25
CA THR A 404 2.23 -3.23 -13.67
C THR A 404 2.26 -4.31 -12.60
N PHE A 405 2.38 -5.57 -13.07
CA PHE A 405 2.82 -6.73 -12.30
C PHE A 405 4.21 -7.22 -12.72
N THR A 406 4.61 -6.97 -13.96
CA THR A 406 5.82 -7.54 -14.58
C THR A 406 6.78 -6.52 -15.15
N GLY A 407 6.42 -5.24 -15.16
CA GLY A 407 7.13 -4.18 -15.86
C GLY A 407 6.50 -3.78 -17.20
N VAL A 408 5.59 -4.59 -17.74
CA VAL A 408 4.77 -4.24 -18.91
C VAL A 408 3.58 -3.42 -18.46
N GLU A 409 3.27 -2.34 -19.19
CA GLU A 409 2.08 -1.52 -18.93
C GLU A 409 0.82 -2.38 -19.05
N CYS A 410 0.00 -2.40 -18.00
CA CYS A 410 -1.18 -3.24 -17.95
C CYS A 410 -2.40 -2.55 -17.30
N HIS A 411 -2.45 -1.23 -17.33
CA HIS A 411 -3.68 -0.52 -17.01
C HIS A 411 -4.71 -0.72 -18.11
N ASN A 412 -5.93 -0.31 -17.87
CA ASN A 412 -6.96 -0.32 -18.91
C ASN A 412 -6.58 0.62 -20.06
N GLU A 413 -7.24 0.55 -21.21
CA GLU A 413 -7.05 1.48 -22.33
C GLU A 413 -7.49 2.89 -21.91
N TRP A 414 -6.54 3.70 -21.53
CA TRP A 414 -6.74 5.09 -21.15
C TRP A 414 -5.48 5.90 -21.48
N GLU A 415 -5.67 7.11 -21.98
CA GLU A 415 -4.59 8.02 -22.38
C GLU A 415 -3.62 8.32 -21.24
N ILE A 416 -4.09 8.31 -20.01
CA ILE A 416 -3.27 8.57 -18.81
C ILE A 416 -2.02 7.66 -18.74
N THR A 417 -2.06 6.47 -19.32
CA THR A 417 -0.92 5.54 -19.32
C THR A 417 0.29 6.04 -20.06
N PHE A 418 0.13 6.96 -21.02
CA PHE A 418 1.25 7.61 -21.73
C PHE A 418 1.33 9.12 -21.49
N GLU A 419 0.38 9.69 -20.74
CA GLU A 419 0.41 11.09 -20.32
C GLU A 419 1.07 11.28 -18.95
N GLU A 420 0.82 10.40 -17.99
CA GLU A 420 1.32 10.47 -16.61
C GLU A 420 2.75 9.95 -16.48
N ILE A 421 3.66 10.53 -17.24
CA ILE A 421 5.05 10.08 -17.37
C ILE A 421 5.97 10.49 -16.21
N HIS A 422 5.51 11.30 -15.28
CA HIS A 422 6.27 11.69 -14.09
C HIS A 422 6.66 10.50 -13.20
N ARG A 423 5.98 9.34 -13.30
CA ARG A 423 6.42 8.08 -12.70
C ARG A 423 7.86 7.70 -13.08
N ASN A 424 8.28 8.09 -14.26
CA ASN A 424 9.63 7.90 -14.78
C ASN A 424 10.69 8.84 -14.14
N GLY A 425 10.26 9.65 -13.21
CA GLY A 425 11.13 10.45 -12.34
C GLY A 425 11.04 10.00 -10.87
N ALA A 426 9.91 9.44 -10.45
CA ALA A 426 9.75 8.92 -9.09
C ALA A 426 10.72 7.76 -8.80
N ILE A 427 10.99 6.89 -9.78
CA ILE A 427 11.93 5.77 -9.65
C ILE A 427 13.37 6.27 -9.44
N PRO A 428 13.93 7.17 -10.26
CA PRO A 428 15.19 7.84 -9.96
C PRO A 428 15.23 8.54 -8.60
N TYR A 429 14.12 9.16 -8.18
CA TYR A 429 14.00 9.81 -6.88
C TYR A 429 14.10 8.80 -5.71
N ALA A 430 13.53 7.62 -5.86
CA ALA A 430 13.69 6.54 -4.89
C ALA A 430 15.14 6.04 -4.79
N ILE A 431 15.86 5.94 -5.92
CA ILE A 431 17.30 5.61 -5.95
C ILE A 431 18.10 6.68 -5.20
N TYR A 432 17.80 7.95 -5.46
CA TYR A 432 18.41 9.08 -4.75
C TYR A 432 18.13 9.00 -3.23
N ASN A 433 16.88 8.79 -2.82
CA ASN A 433 16.50 8.69 -1.42
C ASN A 433 17.23 7.55 -0.71
N TYR A 434 17.28 6.38 -1.33
CA TYR A 434 18.01 5.24 -0.77
C TYR A 434 19.48 5.59 -0.54
N THR A 435 20.16 6.09 -1.58
CA THR A 435 21.58 6.43 -1.53
C THR A 435 21.87 7.52 -0.49
N ASN A 436 21.07 8.58 -0.51
CA ASN A 436 21.24 9.72 0.40
C ASN A 436 20.96 9.34 1.88
N TYR A 437 19.89 8.58 2.11
CA TYR A 437 19.46 8.21 3.45
C TYR A 437 20.42 7.19 4.08
N THR A 438 20.71 6.10 3.37
CA THR A 438 21.56 5.01 3.87
C THR A 438 23.05 5.33 3.84
N GLY A 439 23.48 6.20 2.92
CA GLY A 439 24.90 6.43 2.60
C GLY A 439 25.53 5.28 1.80
N ASP A 440 24.72 4.31 1.34
CA ASP A 440 25.18 3.16 0.55
C ASP A 440 25.06 3.44 -0.95
N ASP A 441 26.18 3.66 -1.59
CA ASP A 441 26.28 3.91 -3.03
C ASP A 441 26.32 2.61 -3.87
N SER A 442 26.36 1.45 -3.25
CA SER A 442 26.60 0.18 -3.95
C SER A 442 25.51 -0.19 -4.96
N TYR A 443 24.26 0.15 -4.67
CA TYR A 443 23.15 0.00 -5.59
C TYR A 443 23.24 1.02 -6.74
N LEU A 444 23.49 2.31 -6.40
CA LEU A 444 23.63 3.37 -7.39
C LEU A 444 24.72 3.06 -8.41
N ALA A 445 25.91 2.62 -7.94
CA ALA A 445 27.06 2.34 -8.78
C ALA A 445 26.85 1.18 -9.79
N LYS A 446 25.86 0.32 -9.54
CA LYS A 446 25.55 -0.83 -10.40
C LYS A 446 24.18 -0.69 -11.02
N GLU A 447 23.19 -1.33 -10.40
CA GLU A 447 21.80 -1.43 -10.89
C GLU A 447 21.15 -0.05 -11.05
N GLY A 448 21.43 0.87 -10.14
CA GLY A 448 20.86 2.21 -10.15
C GLY A 448 21.28 3.00 -11.40
N LEU A 449 22.56 2.98 -11.78
CA LEU A 449 23.03 3.68 -12.98
C LEU A 449 22.49 3.07 -14.29
N GLU A 450 22.24 1.76 -14.34
CA GLU A 450 21.58 1.13 -15.48
C GLU A 450 20.16 1.70 -15.67
N VAL A 451 19.41 1.84 -14.59
CA VAL A 451 18.07 2.45 -14.60
C VAL A 451 18.15 3.94 -14.96
N LEU A 452 19.02 4.69 -14.30
CA LEU A 452 19.13 6.15 -14.49
C LEU A 452 19.50 6.53 -15.92
N VAL A 453 20.44 5.81 -16.54
CA VAL A 453 20.86 6.09 -17.92
C VAL A 453 19.72 5.85 -18.90
N GLU A 454 19.02 4.73 -18.79
CA GLU A 454 17.91 4.41 -19.70
C GLU A 454 16.71 5.35 -19.51
N VAL A 455 16.39 5.71 -18.27
CA VAL A 455 15.37 6.72 -17.98
C VAL A 455 15.78 8.10 -18.50
N SER A 456 17.06 8.46 -18.42
CA SER A 456 17.57 9.72 -18.97
C SER A 456 17.51 9.75 -20.51
N ARG A 457 17.78 8.63 -21.18
CA ARG A 457 17.57 8.47 -22.62
C ARG A 457 16.12 8.70 -23.02
N PHE A 458 15.18 8.16 -22.23
CA PHE A 458 13.76 8.43 -22.43
C PHE A 458 13.43 9.93 -22.32
N TRP A 459 13.84 10.61 -21.26
CA TRP A 459 13.56 12.03 -21.10
C TRP A 459 14.17 12.88 -22.20
N ALA A 460 15.41 12.58 -22.60
CA ALA A 460 16.12 13.31 -23.66
C ALA A 460 15.48 13.14 -25.05
N ASP A 461 14.73 12.06 -25.27
CA ASP A 461 13.99 11.82 -26.51
C ASP A 461 12.53 12.33 -26.43
N ARG A 462 11.94 12.30 -25.23
CA ARG A 462 10.54 12.73 -25.00
C ARG A 462 10.35 14.25 -25.04
N VAL A 463 11.35 15.03 -24.62
CA VAL A 463 11.31 16.49 -24.73
C VAL A 463 11.45 16.91 -26.20
N HIS A 464 10.92 18.07 -26.52
CA HIS A 464 11.16 18.68 -27.85
C HIS A 464 11.61 20.14 -27.70
N TYR A 465 12.42 20.61 -28.65
CA TYR A 465 12.88 21.99 -28.68
C TYR A 465 11.90 22.90 -29.40
N SER A 466 11.32 23.84 -28.68
CA SER A 466 10.45 24.87 -29.24
C SER A 466 11.29 26.00 -29.85
N LYS A 467 11.34 26.08 -31.17
CA LYS A 467 12.03 27.20 -31.89
C LYS A 467 11.40 28.56 -31.52
N ARG A 468 10.11 28.59 -31.22
CA ARG A 468 9.39 29.81 -30.85
C ARG A 468 9.89 30.38 -29.52
N HIS A 469 10.18 29.52 -28.56
CA HIS A 469 10.54 29.91 -27.20
C HIS A 469 12.04 29.77 -26.91
N GLY A 470 12.80 29.09 -27.78
CA GLY A 470 14.22 28.81 -27.53
C GLY A 470 14.42 27.89 -26.31
N LYS A 471 13.46 27.01 -26.02
CA LYS A 471 13.39 26.17 -24.81
C LYS A 471 12.98 24.75 -25.15
N TYR A 472 13.41 23.79 -24.30
CA TYR A 472 12.86 22.44 -24.31
C TYR A 472 11.51 22.41 -23.57
N MET A 473 10.55 21.71 -24.13
CA MET A 473 9.18 21.59 -23.64
C MET A 473 8.74 20.14 -23.61
N ILE A 474 7.73 19.85 -22.78
CA ILE A 474 7.02 18.57 -22.73
C ILE A 474 5.53 18.85 -22.92
N HIS A 475 4.96 18.33 -24.00
CA HIS A 475 3.54 18.50 -24.33
C HIS A 475 2.79 17.18 -24.18
N GLY A 476 1.46 17.25 -23.98
CA GLY A 476 0.58 16.10 -23.95
C GLY A 476 0.85 15.21 -22.74
N VAL A 477 0.79 15.76 -21.55
CA VAL A 477 1.03 15.04 -20.30
C VAL A 477 -0.11 15.24 -19.31
N THR A 478 -0.15 14.40 -18.29
CA THR A 478 -0.94 14.57 -17.08
C THR A 478 0.04 14.62 -15.91
N GLY A 479 -0.05 15.65 -15.07
CA GLY A 479 0.69 15.74 -13.82
C GLY A 479 0.07 14.86 -12.73
N PRO A 480 0.55 14.94 -11.47
CA PRO A 480 -0.10 14.28 -10.35
C PRO A 480 -1.57 14.70 -10.15
N ASN A 481 -1.92 15.94 -10.55
CA ASN A 481 -3.32 16.36 -10.63
C ASN A 481 -4.01 15.69 -11.83
N GLU A 482 -4.58 14.52 -11.65
CA GLU A 482 -5.28 13.77 -12.68
C GLU A 482 -6.61 14.40 -13.15
N TYR A 483 -7.01 15.53 -12.55
CA TYR A 483 -8.13 16.35 -13.06
C TYR A 483 -7.74 17.25 -14.23
N GLU A 484 -6.57 16.96 -14.81
CA GLU A 484 -6.03 17.53 -16.03
C GLU A 484 -5.60 16.43 -16.98
N ASN A 485 -5.92 16.56 -18.26
CA ASN A 485 -5.45 15.63 -19.28
C ASN A 485 -4.86 16.39 -20.46
N ASN A 486 -3.86 15.81 -21.11
CA ASN A 486 -3.24 16.32 -22.33
C ASN A 486 -2.80 17.80 -22.23
N ILE A 487 -2.25 18.16 -21.07
CA ILE A 487 -1.71 19.50 -20.79
C ILE A 487 -0.29 19.65 -21.29
N ASN A 488 0.19 20.91 -21.43
CA ASN A 488 1.50 21.24 -21.87
C ASN A 488 2.32 21.86 -20.73
N ASN A 489 3.60 21.46 -20.64
CA ASN A 489 4.55 22.03 -19.69
C ASN A 489 4.05 22.00 -18.24
N ASN A 490 3.69 20.80 -17.78
CA ASN A 490 3.45 20.61 -16.35
C ASN A 490 4.74 20.92 -15.60
N TRP A 491 4.67 21.90 -14.69
CA TRP A 491 5.86 22.38 -13.98
C TRP A 491 6.58 21.26 -13.21
N TYR A 492 5.81 20.40 -12.54
CA TYR A 492 6.37 19.26 -11.82
C TYR A 492 7.07 18.28 -12.75
N THR A 493 6.45 17.89 -13.85
CA THR A 493 7.02 16.95 -14.83
C THR A 493 8.30 17.53 -15.47
N ASN A 494 8.30 18.81 -15.86
CA ASN A 494 9.46 19.47 -16.46
C ASN A 494 10.62 19.57 -15.44
N THR A 495 10.31 19.92 -14.19
CA THR A 495 11.30 20.00 -13.10
C THR A 495 11.91 18.63 -12.81
N LEU A 496 11.08 17.59 -12.76
CA LEU A 496 11.50 16.23 -12.49
C LEU A 496 12.37 15.66 -13.62
N ALA A 497 12.00 15.89 -14.87
CA ALA A 497 12.77 15.47 -16.04
C ALA A 497 14.19 16.08 -16.04
N ALA A 498 14.30 17.39 -15.83
CA ALA A 498 15.59 18.08 -15.72
C ALA A 498 16.42 17.58 -14.53
N TRP A 499 15.79 17.34 -13.40
CA TRP A 499 16.45 16.81 -12.22
C TRP A 499 17.01 15.39 -12.45
N VAL A 500 16.26 14.51 -13.12
CA VAL A 500 16.73 13.15 -13.44
C VAL A 500 17.98 13.19 -14.30
N LEU A 501 17.99 14.04 -15.36
CA LEU A 501 19.16 14.20 -16.22
C LEU A 501 20.38 14.71 -15.42
N GLN A 502 20.18 15.70 -14.55
CA GLN A 502 21.22 16.25 -13.68
C GLN A 502 21.78 15.17 -12.73
N TYR A 503 20.91 14.48 -12.01
CA TYR A 503 21.30 13.44 -11.06
C TYR A 503 22.05 12.29 -11.75
N THR A 504 21.63 11.91 -12.95
CA THR A 504 22.31 10.87 -13.73
C THR A 504 23.72 11.29 -14.13
N LEU A 505 23.92 12.56 -14.55
CA LEU A 505 25.24 13.09 -14.88
C LEU A 505 26.16 13.10 -13.64
N GLU A 506 25.65 13.54 -12.50
CA GLU A 506 26.38 13.55 -11.22
C GLU A 506 26.76 12.12 -10.78
N ALA A 507 25.82 11.17 -10.88
CA ALA A 507 26.06 9.77 -10.57
C ALA A 507 27.12 9.13 -11.48
N LEU A 508 27.08 9.40 -12.80
CA LEU A 508 28.09 8.94 -13.77
C LEU A 508 29.48 9.55 -13.52
N GLN A 509 29.53 10.79 -13.04
CA GLN A 509 30.79 11.43 -12.65
C GLN A 509 31.37 10.78 -11.39
N LYS A 510 30.55 10.48 -10.41
CA LYS A 510 30.94 9.83 -9.16
C LYS A 510 31.34 8.35 -9.35
N HIS A 511 30.59 7.64 -10.19
CA HIS A 511 30.73 6.22 -10.47
C HIS A 511 30.81 6.00 -11.99
N PRO A 512 31.99 6.12 -12.62
CA PRO A 512 32.14 5.94 -14.07
C PRO A 512 31.72 4.53 -14.52
N ARG A 513 30.85 4.45 -15.54
CA ARG A 513 30.30 3.21 -16.12
C ARG A 513 30.50 3.25 -17.67
N PRO A 514 31.71 3.00 -18.17
CA PRO A 514 31.95 3.00 -19.60
C PRO A 514 31.18 1.94 -20.38
N ASP A 515 30.83 0.85 -19.71
CA ASP A 515 29.99 -0.23 -20.24
C ASP A 515 28.55 0.19 -20.60
N LEU A 516 28.04 1.26 -20.02
CA LEU A 516 26.73 1.83 -20.37
C LEU A 516 26.76 2.67 -21.65
N ASN A 517 27.95 2.88 -22.25
CA ASN A 517 28.14 3.52 -23.53
C ASN A 517 27.49 4.90 -23.70
N VAL A 518 27.47 5.71 -22.62
CA VAL A 518 26.95 7.08 -22.69
C VAL A 518 27.94 7.96 -23.38
N SER A 519 27.63 8.41 -24.61
CA SER A 519 28.49 9.23 -25.41
C SER A 519 28.59 10.68 -24.93
N ASP A 520 29.64 11.41 -25.34
CA ASP A 520 29.77 12.83 -25.04
C ASP A 520 28.64 13.65 -25.67
N ALA A 521 28.14 13.23 -26.83
CA ALA A 521 26.98 13.85 -27.47
C ALA A 521 25.70 13.72 -26.65
N GLU A 522 25.45 12.54 -26.06
CA GLU A 522 24.34 12.35 -25.14
C GLU A 522 24.47 13.23 -23.88
N ARG A 523 25.67 13.24 -23.27
CA ARG A 523 25.95 14.10 -22.11
C ARG A 523 25.74 15.58 -22.43
N GLY A 524 26.21 16.03 -23.57
CA GLY A 524 26.03 17.40 -24.05
C GLY A 524 24.56 17.74 -24.28
N LYS A 525 23.80 16.84 -24.89
CA LYS A 525 22.33 17.01 -25.05
C LYS A 525 21.60 17.10 -23.72
N TRP A 526 21.96 16.23 -22.75
CA TRP A 526 21.32 16.26 -21.39
C TRP A 526 21.62 17.59 -20.68
N GLN A 527 22.89 18.08 -20.77
CA GLN A 527 23.27 19.39 -20.21
C GLN A 527 22.51 20.55 -20.88
N ASP A 528 22.32 20.51 -22.20
CA ASP A 528 21.57 21.52 -22.93
C ASP A 528 20.09 21.53 -22.55
N ILE A 529 19.48 20.34 -22.38
CA ILE A 529 18.09 20.21 -21.89
C ILE A 529 17.94 20.80 -20.47
N ILE A 530 18.85 20.48 -19.56
CA ILE A 530 18.84 21.00 -18.18
C ILE A 530 18.91 22.54 -18.19
N ALA A 531 19.82 23.10 -18.97
CA ALA A 531 20.05 24.56 -19.04
C ALA A 531 18.87 25.32 -19.69
N ASN A 532 18.16 24.66 -20.59
CA ASN A 532 17.15 25.30 -21.44
C ASN A 532 15.75 24.72 -21.29
N MET A 533 15.46 23.99 -20.21
CA MET A 533 14.10 23.53 -19.91
C MET A 533 13.17 24.72 -19.66
N TYR A 534 11.95 24.64 -20.17
CA TYR A 534 10.90 25.60 -19.91
C TYR A 534 10.17 25.29 -18.60
N TYR A 535 9.99 26.32 -17.78
CA TYR A 535 9.22 26.24 -16.56
C TYR A 535 8.14 27.33 -16.57
N PRO A 536 6.83 27.00 -16.53
CA PRO A 536 5.78 28.00 -16.43
C PRO A 536 5.83 28.67 -15.04
N GLU A 537 5.88 30.01 -15.05
CA GLU A 537 5.95 30.84 -13.85
C GLU A 537 5.10 32.09 -14.01
N ASP A 538 4.47 32.54 -12.92
CA ASP A 538 3.93 33.88 -12.81
C ASP A 538 4.83 34.74 -11.89
N LYS A 539 5.57 35.64 -12.51
CA LYS A 539 6.54 36.49 -11.79
C LYS A 539 5.87 37.57 -10.95
N GLU A 540 4.67 37.99 -11.28
CA GLU A 540 3.94 39.00 -10.55
C GLU A 540 3.44 38.44 -9.20
N GLN A 541 2.86 37.25 -9.24
CA GLN A 541 2.43 36.53 -8.04
C GLN A 541 3.58 35.78 -7.35
N GLY A 542 4.70 35.54 -8.05
CA GLY A 542 5.86 34.80 -7.54
C GLY A 542 5.54 33.32 -7.32
N ILE A 543 4.75 32.71 -8.20
CA ILE A 543 4.35 31.29 -8.12
C ILE A 543 4.83 30.52 -9.34
N PHE A 544 5.04 29.21 -9.16
CA PHE A 544 5.15 28.26 -10.25
C PHE A 544 3.76 27.96 -10.79
N VAL A 545 3.59 27.94 -12.10
CA VAL A 545 2.28 27.67 -12.73
C VAL A 545 2.18 26.18 -13.06
N GLN A 546 1.08 25.55 -12.66
CA GLN A 546 0.91 24.10 -12.77
C GLN A 546 1.13 23.60 -14.21
N HIS A 547 0.61 24.32 -15.22
CA HIS A 547 0.81 24.04 -16.65
C HIS A 547 0.43 25.27 -17.49
N ASP A 548 0.77 25.25 -18.78
CA ASP A 548 0.32 26.30 -19.70
C ASP A 548 -1.21 26.43 -19.70
N GLY A 549 -1.69 27.67 -19.56
CA GLY A 549 -3.12 27.97 -19.55
C GLY A 549 -3.85 27.71 -18.22
N PHE A 550 -3.17 27.27 -17.16
CA PHE A 550 -3.81 27.05 -15.86
C PHE A 550 -4.43 28.34 -15.30
N LEU A 551 -3.74 29.47 -15.42
CA LEU A 551 -4.21 30.76 -14.91
C LEU A 551 -5.38 31.36 -15.72
N ASP A 552 -5.68 30.83 -16.91
CA ASP A 552 -6.81 31.24 -17.74
C ASP A 552 -8.12 30.58 -17.33
N LYS A 553 -8.11 29.66 -16.39
CA LYS A 553 -9.29 28.99 -15.83
C LYS A 553 -10.07 29.93 -14.91
N ASP A 554 -11.30 29.55 -14.58
CA ASP A 554 -12.14 30.23 -13.57
C ASP A 554 -11.61 29.97 -12.16
N ILE A 555 -10.51 30.65 -11.80
CA ILE A 555 -9.77 30.47 -10.54
C ILE A 555 -10.67 30.83 -9.36
N ARG A 556 -10.98 29.84 -8.55
CA ARG A 556 -11.77 29.97 -7.32
C ARG A 556 -11.46 28.86 -6.32
N PRO A 557 -11.61 29.12 -5.01
CA PRO A 557 -11.34 28.12 -4.00
C PRO A 557 -12.42 27.03 -3.91
N VAL A 558 -12.08 25.88 -3.32
CA VAL A 558 -13.03 24.79 -3.02
C VAL A 558 -14.19 25.26 -2.14
N SER A 559 -13.96 26.23 -1.25
CA SER A 559 -14.99 26.82 -0.40
C SER A 559 -16.11 27.53 -1.17
N ALA A 560 -15.94 27.78 -2.46
CA ALA A 560 -16.99 28.33 -3.35
C ALA A 560 -17.89 27.23 -3.94
N LEU A 561 -17.60 25.95 -3.71
CA LEU A 561 -18.44 24.83 -4.14
C LEU A 561 -19.58 24.56 -3.14
N SER A 562 -20.69 24.02 -3.64
CA SER A 562 -21.70 23.43 -2.77
C SER A 562 -21.15 22.10 -2.18
N PRO A 563 -21.46 21.78 -0.93
CA PRO A 563 -21.16 20.43 -0.38
C PRO A 563 -21.74 19.28 -1.24
N ASP A 564 -22.84 19.53 -1.97
CA ASP A 564 -23.46 18.54 -2.85
C ASP A 564 -22.66 18.29 -4.15
N ASP A 565 -21.71 19.16 -4.48
CA ASP A 565 -20.80 18.97 -5.61
C ASP A 565 -19.67 17.96 -5.30
N LEU A 566 -19.44 17.67 -4.03
CA LEU A 566 -18.32 16.82 -3.59
C LEU A 566 -18.75 15.36 -3.31
N PRO A 567 -17.93 14.37 -3.62
CA PRO A 567 -16.67 14.48 -4.38
C PRO A 567 -16.91 14.75 -5.87
N LEU A 568 -16.08 15.58 -6.49
CA LEU A 568 -16.28 16.03 -7.87
C LEU A 568 -16.38 14.86 -8.86
N ASN A 569 -15.51 13.84 -8.71
CA ASN A 569 -15.47 12.68 -9.60
C ASN A 569 -16.75 11.83 -9.59
N GLN A 570 -17.59 11.95 -8.56
CA GLN A 570 -18.89 11.28 -8.45
C GLN A 570 -20.07 12.17 -8.84
N LYS A 571 -19.90 13.50 -8.86
CA LYS A 571 -20.98 14.47 -9.02
C LYS A 571 -20.90 15.27 -10.32
N TRP A 572 -19.71 15.51 -10.85
CA TRP A 572 -19.50 16.31 -12.05
C TRP A 572 -19.17 15.43 -13.26
N SER A 573 -19.51 15.92 -14.46
CA SER A 573 -19.01 15.33 -15.69
C SER A 573 -17.50 15.53 -15.81
N TRP A 574 -16.81 14.58 -16.46
CA TRP A 574 -15.36 14.67 -16.68
C TRP A 574 -14.97 15.96 -17.43
N ASP A 575 -15.76 16.38 -18.44
CA ASP A 575 -15.59 17.65 -19.13
C ASP A 575 -15.59 18.86 -18.17
N LYS A 576 -16.54 18.90 -17.22
CA LYS A 576 -16.61 19.99 -16.23
C LYS A 576 -15.41 19.99 -15.30
N ILE A 577 -14.93 18.80 -14.90
CA ILE A 577 -13.73 18.64 -14.06
C ILE A 577 -12.51 19.19 -14.80
N LEU A 578 -12.25 18.73 -16.02
CA LEU A 578 -11.07 19.13 -16.81
C LEU A 578 -11.00 20.65 -17.09
N ARG A 579 -12.13 21.33 -17.16
CA ARG A 579 -12.20 22.79 -17.35
C ARG A 579 -12.12 23.57 -16.05
N SER A 580 -12.21 22.91 -14.91
CA SER A 580 -12.20 23.57 -13.60
C SER A 580 -10.76 23.82 -13.10
N PRO A 581 -10.58 24.75 -12.14
CA PRO A 581 -9.29 24.98 -11.49
C PRO A 581 -9.01 23.98 -10.35
N PHE A 582 -9.93 23.07 -10.05
CA PHE A 582 -9.84 22.22 -8.88
C PHE A 582 -8.80 21.11 -9.06
N ILE A 583 -8.07 20.87 -8.02
CA ILE A 583 -6.89 19.99 -7.99
C ILE A 583 -7.21 18.75 -7.17
N LYS A 584 -7.06 17.57 -7.80
CA LYS A 584 -7.31 16.27 -7.15
C LYS A 584 -6.32 15.99 -6.02
N GLN A 585 -5.04 16.26 -6.28
CA GLN A 585 -3.93 16.05 -5.35
C GLN A 585 -2.75 16.98 -5.67
N ALA A 586 -1.79 17.10 -4.74
CA ALA A 586 -0.59 17.91 -4.88
C ALA A 586 0.11 17.68 -6.24
N ASP A 587 0.37 18.74 -6.97
CA ASP A 587 1.06 18.77 -8.27
C ASP A 587 2.31 19.66 -8.17
N VAL A 588 2.19 20.98 -8.27
CA VAL A 588 3.30 21.91 -7.95
C VAL A 588 3.84 21.65 -6.54
N LEU A 589 2.95 21.46 -5.57
CA LEU A 589 3.34 21.18 -4.20
C LEU A 589 4.06 19.83 -4.03
N GLN A 590 3.78 18.84 -4.89
CA GLN A 590 4.54 17.59 -4.94
C GLN A 590 6.01 17.84 -5.33
N GLY A 591 6.25 18.68 -6.33
CA GLY A 591 7.61 19.05 -6.72
C GLY A 591 8.34 19.87 -5.65
N ILE A 592 7.64 20.78 -4.99
CA ILE A 592 8.19 21.54 -3.85
C ILE A 592 8.55 20.62 -2.69
N TYR A 593 7.75 19.58 -2.42
CA TYR A 593 8.08 18.57 -1.43
C TYR A 593 9.32 17.75 -1.84
N PHE A 594 9.39 17.26 -3.08
CA PHE A 594 10.53 16.47 -3.55
C PHE A 594 11.85 17.23 -3.49
N PHE A 595 11.83 18.49 -3.90
CA PHE A 595 13.02 19.32 -4.04
C PHE A 595 13.05 20.49 -3.04
N GLY A 596 12.56 20.24 -1.83
CA GLY A 596 12.37 21.27 -0.82
C GLY A 596 13.61 22.02 -0.39
N ASP A 597 14.79 21.46 -0.58
CA ASP A 597 16.10 22.13 -0.34
C ASP A 597 16.43 23.21 -1.37
N ARG A 598 15.71 23.25 -2.51
CA ARG A 598 15.94 24.22 -3.60
C ARG A 598 15.11 25.49 -3.49
N TYR A 599 14.09 25.49 -2.63
CA TYR A 599 13.14 26.59 -2.53
C TYR A 599 13.19 27.23 -1.17
N THR A 600 13.10 28.57 -1.14
CA THR A 600 12.99 29.35 0.08
C THR A 600 11.61 29.14 0.75
N LEU A 601 11.52 29.37 2.06
CA LEU A 601 10.25 29.31 2.78
C LEU A 601 9.18 30.25 2.18
N ASP A 602 9.62 31.39 1.64
CA ASP A 602 8.73 32.37 1.04
C ASP A 602 8.15 31.89 -0.30
N GLU A 603 8.96 31.26 -1.15
CA GLU A 603 8.48 30.58 -2.38
C GLU A 603 7.52 29.46 -2.06
N LYS A 604 7.84 28.61 -1.08
CA LYS A 604 6.95 27.54 -0.62
C LYS A 604 5.63 28.09 -0.13
N ARG A 605 5.66 29.18 0.67
CA ARG A 605 4.46 29.82 1.22
C ARG A 605 3.57 30.37 0.13
N ARG A 606 4.10 31.13 -0.85
CA ARG A 606 3.32 31.67 -1.96
C ARG A 606 2.62 30.56 -2.77
N ASN A 607 3.34 29.51 -3.09
CA ASN A 607 2.76 28.40 -3.84
C ASN A 607 1.73 27.61 -3.03
N PHE A 608 2.01 27.38 -1.73
CA PHE A 608 1.06 26.68 -0.86
C PHE A 608 -0.24 27.49 -0.71
N ASP A 609 -0.14 28.80 -0.45
CA ASP A 609 -1.28 29.67 -0.28
C ASP A 609 -2.11 29.82 -1.55
N TYR A 610 -1.49 29.62 -2.73
CA TYR A 610 -2.16 29.64 -4.01
C TYR A 610 -2.89 28.32 -4.32
N TYR A 611 -2.22 27.17 -4.18
CA TYR A 611 -2.72 25.87 -4.63
C TYR A 611 -3.58 25.14 -3.62
N GLU A 612 -3.30 25.27 -2.32
CA GLU A 612 -4.04 24.55 -1.28
C GLU A 612 -5.55 24.90 -1.29
N PRO A 613 -5.98 26.16 -1.40
CA PRO A 613 -7.41 26.49 -1.43
C PRO A 613 -8.19 25.88 -2.61
N MET A 614 -7.52 25.50 -3.70
CA MET A 614 -8.13 24.88 -4.88
C MET A 614 -8.07 23.35 -4.85
N THR A 615 -7.42 22.75 -3.84
CA THR A 615 -7.23 21.29 -3.76
C THR A 615 -8.40 20.65 -3.05
N VAL A 616 -9.13 19.76 -3.75
CA VAL A 616 -10.29 19.04 -3.20
C VAL A 616 -9.88 17.82 -2.37
N HIS A 617 -8.62 17.37 -2.46
CA HIS A 617 -8.10 16.20 -1.75
C HIS A 617 -8.92 14.92 -2.01
N GLU A 618 -9.29 14.68 -3.27
CA GLU A 618 -10.04 13.49 -3.67
C GLU A 618 -9.13 12.29 -4.02
N SER A 619 -7.83 12.50 -4.01
CA SER A 619 -6.85 11.41 -3.96
C SER A 619 -6.43 11.14 -2.52
N SER A 620 -6.32 9.86 -2.18
CA SER A 620 -5.82 9.43 -0.87
C SER A 620 -4.38 9.88 -0.59
N LEU A 621 -3.58 10.13 -1.62
CA LEU A 621 -2.19 10.58 -1.53
C LEU A 621 -2.04 12.08 -1.19
N SER A 622 -3.08 12.88 -1.46
CA SER A 622 -3.00 14.34 -1.40
C SER A 622 -2.73 14.89 0.01
N PRO A 623 -3.46 14.48 1.06
CA PRO A 623 -3.39 15.17 2.35
C PRO A 623 -2.01 15.15 3.00
N SER A 624 -1.22 14.08 2.80
CA SER A 624 0.09 13.94 3.44
C SER A 624 1.09 15.02 3.00
N ILE A 625 1.16 15.32 1.71
CA ILE A 625 2.06 16.36 1.19
C ILE A 625 1.66 17.75 1.71
N HIS A 626 0.36 18.03 1.75
CA HIS A 626 -0.16 19.26 2.30
C HIS A 626 0.11 19.36 3.82
N ALA A 627 0.00 18.26 4.57
CA ALA A 627 0.35 18.22 5.99
C ALA A 627 1.82 18.58 6.23
N ILE A 628 2.74 18.00 5.46
CA ILE A 628 4.19 18.25 5.59
C ILE A 628 4.52 19.72 5.29
N LEU A 629 4.03 20.24 4.17
CA LEU A 629 4.31 21.62 3.79
C LEU A 629 3.64 22.63 4.73
N ALA A 630 2.41 22.37 5.16
CA ALA A 630 1.73 23.21 6.15
C ALA A 630 2.49 23.27 7.48
N ALA A 631 3.03 22.14 7.95
CA ALA A 631 3.86 22.06 9.14
C ALA A 631 5.15 22.87 8.97
N GLU A 632 5.86 22.73 7.86
CA GLU A 632 7.07 23.50 7.55
C GLU A 632 6.82 25.01 7.51
N LEU A 633 5.62 25.41 7.07
CA LEU A 633 5.21 26.82 6.95
C LEU A 633 4.57 27.41 8.22
N GLY A 634 4.54 26.67 9.33
CA GLY A 634 3.93 27.11 10.58
C GLY A 634 2.40 27.13 10.56
N LYS A 635 1.75 26.46 9.60
CA LYS A 635 0.29 26.38 9.48
C LYS A 635 -0.25 25.16 10.24
N GLU A 636 -0.10 25.16 11.56
CA GLU A 636 -0.36 24.01 12.44
C GLU A 636 -1.77 23.43 12.24
N ALA A 637 -2.82 24.27 12.26
CA ALA A 637 -4.19 23.80 12.13
C ALA A 637 -4.43 23.03 10.82
N LYS A 638 -3.85 23.49 9.71
CA LYS A 638 -3.92 22.80 8.42
C LYS A 638 -3.11 21.50 8.42
N ALA A 639 -1.95 21.49 9.04
CA ALA A 639 -1.12 20.30 9.15
C ALA A 639 -1.83 19.19 9.93
N VAL A 640 -2.49 19.52 11.03
CA VAL A 640 -3.28 18.59 11.87
C VAL A 640 -4.53 18.09 11.10
N GLU A 641 -5.27 19.00 10.45
CA GLU A 641 -6.41 18.63 9.61
C GLU A 641 -6.03 17.60 8.54
N MET A 642 -4.94 17.85 7.83
CA MET A 642 -4.47 16.96 6.76
C MET A 642 -3.91 15.65 7.31
N TYR A 643 -3.25 15.65 8.47
CA TYR A 643 -2.87 14.43 9.15
C TYR A 643 -4.07 13.55 9.48
N GLN A 644 -5.10 14.12 10.10
CA GLN A 644 -6.31 13.39 10.46
C GLN A 644 -6.99 12.79 9.23
N ARG A 645 -7.09 13.58 8.15
CA ARG A 645 -7.66 13.11 6.88
C ARG A 645 -6.88 11.92 6.30
N THR A 646 -5.55 11.91 6.39
CA THR A 646 -4.71 10.79 5.96
C THR A 646 -4.83 9.59 6.91
N ALA A 647 -4.66 9.82 8.22
CA ALA A 647 -4.59 8.75 9.21
C ALA A 647 -5.92 8.01 9.38
N ARG A 648 -7.04 8.68 9.13
CA ARG A 648 -8.39 8.14 9.30
C ARG A 648 -9.14 7.96 7.99
N LEU A 649 -8.47 8.07 6.85
CA LEU A 649 -9.10 8.01 5.53
C LEU A 649 -10.06 6.83 5.39
N ASP A 650 -9.57 5.63 5.68
CA ASP A 650 -10.34 4.40 5.61
C ASP A 650 -11.21 4.16 6.85
N LEU A 651 -10.68 4.45 8.04
CA LEU A 651 -11.39 4.26 9.31
C LEU A 651 -12.70 5.06 9.41
N ASP A 652 -12.74 6.23 8.78
CA ASP A 652 -13.90 7.13 8.75
C ASP A 652 -14.53 7.21 7.34
N ASN A 653 -14.08 6.34 6.41
CA ASN A 653 -14.59 6.22 5.03
C ASN A 653 -14.74 7.56 4.31
N TYR A 654 -13.70 8.41 4.36
CA TYR A 654 -13.75 9.78 3.84
C TYR A 654 -14.10 9.87 2.35
N ASN A 655 -13.59 8.96 1.53
CA ASN A 655 -13.82 8.94 0.10
C ASN A 655 -15.04 8.11 -0.32
N ASN A 656 -15.71 7.46 0.63
CA ASN A 656 -16.87 6.58 0.40
C ASN A 656 -16.59 5.43 -0.59
N ASP A 657 -15.40 4.84 -0.50
CA ASP A 657 -14.93 3.76 -1.38
C ASP A 657 -14.08 2.69 -0.63
N THR A 658 -14.00 2.78 0.69
CA THR A 658 -13.22 1.82 1.51
C THR A 658 -13.81 0.41 1.47
N GLU A 659 -15.09 0.26 1.13
CA GLU A 659 -15.72 -1.06 0.92
C GLU A 659 -15.07 -1.85 -0.23
N ASP A 660 -14.47 -1.18 -1.23
CA ASP A 660 -13.71 -1.76 -2.32
C ASP A 660 -12.28 -2.19 -1.94
N GLY A 661 -11.86 -1.89 -0.73
CA GLY A 661 -10.53 -2.16 -0.17
C GLY A 661 -9.84 -0.89 0.36
N LEU A 662 -8.86 -1.09 1.23
CA LEU A 662 -8.10 -0.03 1.90
C LEU A 662 -7.17 0.72 0.93
N HIS A 663 -6.80 1.94 1.28
CA HIS A 663 -5.84 2.75 0.53
C HIS A 663 -4.41 2.55 1.07
N ILE A 664 -3.84 1.36 0.83
CA ILE A 664 -2.60 0.90 1.48
C ILE A 664 -1.42 1.83 1.24
N THR A 665 -1.15 2.23 -0.01
CA THR A 665 0.02 3.08 -0.30
C THR A 665 -0.09 4.45 0.34
N SER A 666 -1.29 5.02 0.41
CA SER A 666 -1.51 6.33 1.06
C SER A 666 -1.39 6.30 2.58
N MET A 667 -1.47 5.11 3.19
CA MET A 667 -1.28 4.95 4.64
C MET A 667 0.12 5.40 5.10
N THR A 668 1.12 5.34 4.21
CA THR A 668 2.46 5.90 4.46
C THR A 668 2.42 7.38 4.81
N GLY A 669 1.45 8.09 4.26
CA GLY A 669 1.26 9.52 4.47
C GLY A 669 1.02 9.93 5.93
N SER A 670 0.41 9.06 6.74
CA SER A 670 0.21 9.33 8.17
C SER A 670 1.54 9.38 8.93
N TRP A 671 2.46 8.46 8.64
CA TRP A 671 3.81 8.46 9.20
C TRP A 671 4.63 9.66 8.68
N LEU A 672 4.55 9.93 7.38
CA LEU A 672 5.24 11.07 6.77
C LEU A 672 4.78 12.40 7.39
N ALA A 673 3.49 12.57 7.63
CA ALA A 673 2.94 13.79 8.26
C ALA A 673 3.46 14.00 9.69
N ILE A 674 3.66 12.94 10.47
CA ILE A 674 4.25 13.05 11.81
C ILE A 674 5.75 13.30 11.70
N VAL A 675 6.48 12.46 10.98
CA VAL A 675 7.95 12.44 11.03
C VAL A 675 8.56 13.55 10.17
N GLN A 676 8.08 13.75 8.95
CA GLN A 676 8.55 14.82 8.07
C GLN A 676 7.77 16.14 8.25
N GLY A 677 6.51 16.05 8.73
CA GLY A 677 5.69 17.22 9.06
C GLY A 677 5.92 17.70 10.48
N PHE A 678 5.37 17.05 11.49
CA PHE A 678 5.41 17.57 12.89
C PHE A 678 6.81 17.54 13.51
N ALA A 679 7.62 16.51 13.25
CA ALA A 679 9.01 16.47 13.68
C ALA A 679 9.97 17.17 12.70
N GLN A 680 9.51 17.56 11.53
CA GLN A 680 10.27 18.21 10.44
C GLN A 680 11.60 17.50 10.16
N MET A 681 11.58 16.16 10.13
CA MET A 681 12.75 15.38 9.78
C MET A 681 13.15 15.65 8.33
N LYS A 682 14.44 15.98 8.10
CA LYS A 682 15.02 16.15 6.77
C LYS A 682 16.40 15.49 6.73
N THR A 683 16.80 15.09 5.53
CA THR A 683 18.11 14.46 5.27
C THR A 683 18.87 15.18 4.15
N TRP A 684 18.60 16.45 3.96
CA TRP A 684 19.18 17.27 2.90
C TRP A 684 20.72 17.31 2.98
N GLY A 685 21.35 17.08 1.84
CA GLY A 685 22.80 17.02 1.79
C GLY A 685 23.42 15.89 2.63
N GLY A 686 22.66 14.84 2.94
CA GLY A 686 23.10 13.72 3.76
C GLY A 686 23.19 14.05 5.28
N THR A 687 22.65 15.19 5.71
CA THR A 687 22.61 15.60 7.12
C THR A 687 21.23 15.41 7.69
N LEU A 688 21.10 14.57 8.74
CA LEU A 688 19.87 14.39 9.47
C LEU A 688 19.55 15.64 10.29
N SER A 689 18.34 16.15 10.19
CA SER A 689 17.89 17.31 10.96
C SER A 689 16.44 17.16 11.43
N PHE A 690 16.12 17.83 12.55
CA PHE A 690 14.80 17.90 13.14
C PHE A 690 14.50 19.35 13.60
N ALA A 691 13.23 19.73 13.53
CA ALA A 691 12.67 20.94 14.11
C ALA A 691 11.26 20.68 14.62
N PRO A 692 11.08 19.80 15.63
CA PRO A 692 9.78 19.34 16.07
C PRO A 692 8.92 20.43 16.68
N PHE A 693 7.60 20.34 16.45
CA PHE A 693 6.61 21.02 17.27
C PHE A 693 5.58 20.01 17.78
N LEU A 694 4.79 20.37 18.78
CA LEU A 694 3.74 19.55 19.33
C LEU A 694 2.38 20.11 18.90
N PRO A 695 1.54 19.34 18.18
CA PRO A 695 0.17 19.74 17.90
C PRO A 695 -0.61 20.08 19.16
N SER A 696 -1.43 21.12 19.12
CA SER A 696 -2.12 21.69 20.30
C SER A 696 -3.12 20.71 20.95
N ASP A 697 -3.63 19.73 20.23
CA ASP A 697 -4.54 18.71 20.72
C ASP A 697 -3.83 17.43 21.22
N TRP A 698 -2.49 17.39 21.15
CA TRP A 698 -1.66 16.31 21.68
C TRP A 698 -0.90 16.73 22.93
N THR A 699 -0.57 15.75 23.78
CA THR A 699 0.29 15.99 24.96
C THR A 699 1.73 15.49 24.75
N GLY A 700 1.97 14.74 23.69
CA GLY A 700 3.29 14.26 23.29
C GLY A 700 3.22 13.26 22.14
N TYR A 701 4.36 13.01 21.52
CA TYR A 701 4.52 11.91 20.57
C TYR A 701 5.94 11.36 20.57
N THR A 702 6.06 10.08 20.21
CA THR A 702 7.34 9.36 20.20
C THR A 702 7.39 8.47 18.98
N PHE A 703 8.56 8.40 18.33
CA PHE A 703 8.82 7.47 17.23
C PHE A 703 10.29 7.07 17.16
N HIS A 704 10.60 6.07 16.36
CA HIS A 704 11.96 5.61 16.09
C HIS A 704 12.28 5.74 14.60
N ILE A 705 13.57 5.90 14.30
CA ILE A 705 14.10 5.79 12.94
C ILE A 705 15.41 5.02 12.92
N ASN A 706 15.61 4.22 11.88
CA ASN A 706 16.94 3.75 11.49
C ASN A 706 17.57 4.79 10.55
N TYR A 707 18.80 5.21 10.85
CA TYR A 707 19.53 6.11 9.98
C TYR A 707 21.02 5.75 9.96
N ARG A 708 21.52 5.29 8.81
CA ARG A 708 22.93 4.91 8.60
C ARG A 708 23.46 3.99 9.71
N GLY A 709 22.74 2.92 9.98
CA GLY A 709 23.09 1.89 10.98
C GLY A 709 22.86 2.31 12.44
N ARG A 710 22.14 3.39 12.68
CA ARG A 710 21.79 3.87 14.01
C ARG A 710 20.30 3.78 14.23
N LEU A 711 19.89 3.32 15.41
CA LEU A 711 18.51 3.39 15.87
C LEU A 711 18.38 4.61 16.80
N ILE A 712 17.55 5.55 16.40
CA ILE A 712 17.34 6.81 17.12
C ILE A 712 15.88 6.88 17.54
N LYS A 713 15.64 7.23 18.81
CA LYS A 713 14.32 7.51 19.37
C LYS A 713 14.16 9.02 19.50
N ILE A 714 13.03 9.52 19.04
CA ILE A 714 12.63 10.92 19.15
C ILE A 714 11.41 10.99 20.06
N GLU A 715 11.51 11.79 21.14
CA GLU A 715 10.44 12.00 22.12
C GLU A 715 10.13 13.50 22.17
N VAL A 716 8.88 13.86 21.98
CA VAL A 716 8.37 15.24 22.05
C VAL A 716 7.29 15.29 23.11
N ASP A 717 7.47 16.12 24.11
CA ASP A 717 6.46 16.40 25.13
C ASP A 717 6.13 17.91 25.18
N GLY A 718 5.24 18.33 26.06
CA GLY A 718 4.82 19.73 26.17
C GLY A 718 5.93 20.71 26.58
N LYS A 719 7.14 20.24 26.85
CA LYS A 719 8.27 21.05 27.34
C LYS A 719 9.55 20.85 26.53
N ASN A 720 9.84 19.63 26.14
CA ASN A 720 11.15 19.24 25.61
C ASN A 720 11.02 18.35 24.35
N VAL A 721 12.10 18.39 23.58
CA VAL A 721 12.42 17.38 22.55
C VAL A 721 13.63 16.60 23.06
N THR A 722 13.52 15.29 23.12
CA THR A 722 14.62 14.42 23.54
C THR A 722 14.97 13.44 22.42
N LEU A 723 16.22 13.46 21.98
CA LEU A 723 16.80 12.51 21.05
C LEU A 723 17.62 11.47 21.81
N ARG A 724 17.42 10.18 21.57
CA ARG A 724 18.19 9.09 22.18
C ARG A 724 18.79 8.18 21.13
N LEU A 725 20.08 7.95 21.19
CA LEU A 725 20.77 6.95 20.36
C LEU A 725 20.67 5.60 21.07
N LEU A 726 19.83 4.71 20.55
CA LEU A 726 19.59 3.39 21.14
C LEU A 726 20.60 2.35 20.64
N LYS A 727 21.12 2.54 19.40
CA LYS A 727 22.09 1.62 18.77
C LYS A 727 22.97 2.39 17.78
N GLY A 728 24.22 1.98 17.67
CA GLY A 728 25.17 2.49 16.69
C GLY A 728 26.10 3.57 17.26
N ASP A 729 26.98 4.10 16.40
CA ASP A 729 28.00 5.09 16.78
C ASP A 729 27.41 6.50 16.82
N ALA A 730 28.11 7.41 17.51
CA ALA A 730 27.78 8.83 17.58
C ALA A 730 27.49 9.44 16.19
N LEU A 731 26.49 10.30 16.12
CA LEU A 731 26.00 10.89 14.87
C LEU A 731 25.96 12.42 14.96
N PRO A 732 26.61 13.15 14.05
CA PRO A 732 26.35 14.58 13.88
C PRO A 732 24.97 14.78 13.24
N LEU A 733 24.15 15.65 13.81
CA LEU A 733 22.84 16.02 13.31
C LEU A 733 22.49 17.46 13.66
N LYS A 734 21.35 17.96 13.19
CA LYS A 734 20.86 19.30 13.56
C LYS A 734 19.52 19.20 14.31
N LEU A 735 19.38 20.00 15.36
CA LEU A 735 18.12 20.22 16.05
C LEU A 735 17.83 21.72 16.07
N TYR A 736 16.71 22.15 15.51
CA TYR A 736 16.36 23.58 15.33
C TYR A 736 17.47 24.42 14.65
N GLY A 737 18.14 23.81 13.66
CA GLY A 737 19.25 24.44 12.93
C GLY A 737 20.62 24.37 13.62
N GLU A 738 20.68 24.09 14.91
CA GLU A 738 21.93 23.96 15.68
C GLU A 738 22.56 22.59 15.49
N THR A 739 23.85 22.55 15.17
CA THR A 739 24.59 21.30 14.98
C THR A 739 24.99 20.71 16.33
N LEU A 740 24.74 19.43 16.54
CA LEU A 740 25.15 18.66 17.71
C LEU A 740 25.66 17.27 17.31
N THR A 741 26.38 16.60 18.19
CA THR A 741 26.76 15.21 18.03
C THR A 741 26.01 14.38 19.08
N LEU A 742 25.06 13.55 18.58
CA LEU A 742 24.30 12.64 19.43
C LEU A 742 25.18 11.42 19.77
N LYS A 743 25.53 11.25 21.05
CA LYS A 743 26.32 10.11 21.58
C LYS A 743 25.42 9.11 22.31
N ASP A 744 24.62 9.60 23.25
CA ASP A 744 23.68 8.82 24.05
C ASP A 744 22.30 9.46 24.03
N SER A 745 22.19 10.68 24.57
CA SER A 745 20.95 11.44 24.69
C SER A 745 21.22 12.93 24.61
N HIS A 746 20.29 13.65 24.00
CA HIS A 746 20.27 15.12 23.98
C HIS A 746 18.82 15.59 24.15
N SER A 747 18.64 16.58 25.06
CA SER A 747 17.34 17.19 25.29
C SER A 747 17.43 18.69 25.13
N ALA A 748 16.47 19.29 24.45
CA ALA A 748 16.35 20.73 24.25
C ALA A 748 14.90 21.20 24.52
N PRO A 749 14.70 22.46 24.91
CA PRO A 749 13.34 23.01 25.04
C PRO A 749 12.57 22.91 23.71
N LEU A 750 11.29 22.52 23.80
CA LEU A 750 10.39 22.53 22.66
C LEU A 750 10.19 23.95 22.14
N GLN A 751 10.41 24.15 20.85
CA GLN A 751 10.15 25.45 20.22
C GLN A 751 8.72 25.47 19.66
N LYS A 752 8.10 26.66 19.69
CA LYS A 752 6.82 26.83 18.99
C LYS A 752 7.06 26.81 17.48
N ASN A 753 6.11 26.27 16.75
CA ASN A 753 6.11 26.36 15.30
C ASN A 753 5.92 27.86 14.93
N GLY A 754 6.96 28.48 14.40
CA GLY A 754 7.05 29.92 14.17
C GLY A 754 6.36 30.39 12.90
#